data_a85b1c3941ab5be3b116945d3d394271
#
_entry.id   a85b1c3941ab5be3b116945d3d394271
#
_cell.length_a   1.000
_cell.length_b   1.000
_cell.length_c   1.000
_cell.angle_alpha   90.00
_cell.angle_beta   90.00
_cell.angle_gamma   90.00
#
_symmetry.space_group_name_H-M   'P 1'
#
loop_
_entity.id
_entity.type
_entity.pdbx_description
1 polymer ?
#
loop_
_entity_poly.entity_id
_entity_poly.type
_entity_poly.pdbx_seq_one_letter_code
_entity_poly.pdbx_strand_id
1 'polypeptide(L)'
;MNPPTWLRGRLGVLLSLGPACAVETLPGVPGLLLAPVGLWLLFAAPVLLLRGFTDKVVSTRSGSLLLAAGLAVLLDILVALGVNTVLPLLGVERPLTRLVLASATTLVLLVLGILAPQSRRPLLRGAPLSGARPVAWAAAGALLLSVAGPIRLNNGLGGAVSTTALVVVTALIVLLLLRHARCSPMVLEAGIYAASATLLLLTSLRGWYITGHDIQREYLYFRLTLGGGFWDISAYTDPYNACLSITLLPVSIFRLTGIEDIYVFKAVLPLLFALTPVLVHRAVRNVASPLVALLSAVFFMAFPTFFTDMPFLGRQAIAFLLLACAMLVLTDSRRPLPLRRTVFTVLLAGVVLSHYSTIYVIVGTLATAFAVDKAWRLASRPGRARAHRAVGQGRTRTFLTWWTVAVPAVLALLWAGPLTHTGGQLESTLRVVASDLFGSGDARGGSSDTRYSLFGGAGVTPEERLAEYREDTIGYTRADRADGKYLPLDALAKYPTPVAEKENLPLTPAGRALDTVGLSVPALNGVLRQAAALLLQVLVLVGFVIALRGRKSPFTPVRDQITLTVGALAMMGLFTLVPQLSVDYSVLRAFQQGLLFFAPFIAAGALWAVRRAGRRAVPVLCVLVAGLLLDLTGAVPKALGGYPAQLALSNSGPAYDIYYPHAEDRRAAMWLNQRAAGDDLVVQTDRYSFSRLQTLFTVRTQDSVHPALLRSQSYVLLGSTPTRKDEVTVFFRGDLVTYRYPRDLLDTTRNLIYSNEGAVVYR
;
A
#
# COMPACT_ATOMS: atom_id res chain seq x y z
N MET A 1 40.28 2.01 -33.78
CA MET A 1 39.16 2.81 -33.27
C MET A 1 38.66 2.21 -31.98
N ASN A 2 38.85 2.88 -30.84
CA ASN A 2 38.29 2.42 -29.58
C ASN A 2 36.74 2.53 -29.64
N PRO A 3 35.97 1.49 -29.36
CA PRO A 3 34.53 1.58 -29.34
C PRO A 3 34.08 2.65 -28.32
N PRO A 4 33.09 3.47 -28.67
CA PRO A 4 32.61 4.55 -27.78
C PRO A 4 32.20 3.99 -26.43
N THR A 5 32.43 4.76 -25.37
CA THR A 5 32.24 4.35 -23.96
C THR A 5 30.84 3.84 -23.63
N TRP A 6 29.82 4.24 -24.40
CA TRP A 6 28.45 3.78 -24.29
C TRP A 6 28.22 2.36 -24.86
N LEU A 7 28.98 1.98 -25.92
CA LEU A 7 28.94 0.61 -26.48
C LEU A 7 29.52 -0.39 -25.45
N ARG A 8 30.56 0.02 -24.74
CA ARG A 8 31.17 -0.80 -23.67
C ARG A 8 30.16 -1.10 -22.55
N GLY A 9 29.31 -0.12 -22.14
CA GLY A 9 28.31 -0.31 -21.09
C GLY A 9 27.21 -1.35 -21.47
N ARG A 10 26.65 -1.22 -22.69
CA ARG A 10 25.63 -2.15 -23.19
C ARG A 10 26.20 -3.54 -23.46
N LEU A 11 27.32 -3.59 -24.12
CA LEU A 11 28.00 -4.86 -24.41
C LEU A 11 28.36 -5.60 -23.11
N GLY A 12 28.82 -4.85 -22.09
CA GLY A 12 29.09 -5.42 -20.77
C GLY A 12 27.86 -6.03 -20.11
N VAL A 13 26.69 -5.36 -20.20
CA VAL A 13 25.41 -5.93 -19.71
C VAL A 13 25.06 -7.20 -20.50
N LEU A 14 25.09 -7.16 -21.83
CA LEU A 14 24.75 -8.33 -22.67
C LEU A 14 25.69 -9.51 -22.40
N LEU A 15 27.00 -9.26 -22.29
CA LEU A 15 28.00 -10.30 -21.99
C LEU A 15 27.83 -10.88 -20.57
N SER A 16 27.29 -10.12 -19.61
CA SER A 16 27.03 -10.59 -18.26
C SER A 16 25.80 -11.49 -18.15
N LEU A 17 24.86 -11.43 -19.11
CA LEU A 17 23.61 -12.20 -19.03
C LEU A 17 23.84 -13.70 -19.14
N GLY A 18 24.75 -14.17 -20.01
CA GLY A 18 25.08 -15.58 -20.15
C GLY A 18 25.66 -16.18 -18.86
N PRO A 19 26.73 -15.61 -18.28
CA PRO A 19 27.26 -16.04 -16.98
C PRO A 19 26.22 -15.95 -15.85
N ALA A 20 25.40 -14.89 -15.80
CA ALA A 20 24.34 -14.77 -14.80
C ALA A 20 23.31 -15.90 -14.93
N CYS A 21 22.85 -16.19 -16.15
CA CYS A 21 21.96 -17.32 -16.41
C CYS A 21 22.61 -18.66 -16.02
N ALA A 22 23.89 -18.87 -16.33
CA ALA A 22 24.61 -20.09 -15.97
C ALA A 22 24.66 -20.27 -14.44
N VAL A 23 24.97 -19.21 -13.67
CA VAL A 23 24.94 -19.25 -12.19
C VAL A 23 23.54 -19.61 -11.67
N GLU A 24 22.47 -19.03 -12.24
CA GLU A 24 21.10 -19.35 -11.84
C GLU A 24 20.68 -20.78 -12.19
N THR A 25 21.24 -21.37 -13.20
CA THR A 25 20.88 -22.74 -13.68
C THR A 25 21.71 -23.86 -13.05
N LEU A 26 22.87 -23.54 -12.49
CA LEU A 26 23.72 -24.50 -11.82
C LEU A 26 23.10 -25.00 -10.51
N PRO A 27 23.15 -26.32 -10.22
CA PRO A 27 22.72 -26.86 -8.94
C PRO A 27 23.75 -26.54 -7.84
N GLY A 28 23.25 -26.38 -6.59
CA GLY A 28 24.11 -26.21 -5.40
C GLY A 28 24.77 -24.86 -5.22
N VAL A 29 24.41 -23.83 -6.01
CA VAL A 29 24.93 -22.47 -5.81
C VAL A 29 24.39 -21.89 -4.50
N PRO A 30 25.28 -21.39 -3.60
CA PRO A 30 24.84 -20.78 -2.34
C PRO A 30 23.93 -19.55 -2.57
N GLY A 31 22.88 -19.38 -1.72
CA GLY A 31 21.94 -18.27 -1.82
C GLY A 31 22.61 -16.89 -1.75
N LEU A 32 23.75 -16.78 -1.06
CA LEU A 32 24.55 -15.54 -1.00
C LEU A 32 25.05 -15.10 -2.39
N LEU A 33 25.30 -16.03 -3.31
CA LEU A 33 25.69 -15.73 -4.70
C LEU A 33 24.47 -15.58 -5.61
N LEU A 34 23.40 -16.32 -5.35
CA LEU A 34 22.15 -16.22 -6.13
C LEU A 34 21.49 -14.85 -5.95
N ALA A 35 21.43 -14.30 -4.73
CA ALA A 35 20.75 -13.03 -4.46
C ALA A 35 21.26 -11.87 -5.35
N PRO A 36 22.58 -11.56 -5.41
CA PRO A 36 23.06 -10.48 -6.28
C PRO A 36 22.87 -10.77 -7.77
N VAL A 37 22.97 -12.04 -8.20
CA VAL A 37 22.79 -12.43 -9.62
C VAL A 37 21.30 -12.32 -10.01
N GLY A 38 20.39 -12.83 -9.19
CA GLY A 38 18.96 -12.70 -9.42
C GLY A 38 18.51 -11.23 -9.42
N LEU A 39 18.99 -10.40 -8.47
CA LEU A 39 18.73 -8.96 -8.45
C LEU A 39 19.31 -8.25 -9.68
N TRP A 40 20.45 -8.72 -10.19
CA TRP A 40 21.00 -8.24 -11.46
C TRP A 40 20.06 -8.54 -12.61
N LEU A 41 19.61 -9.79 -12.77
CA LEU A 41 18.72 -10.19 -13.87
C LEU A 41 17.35 -9.51 -13.80
N LEU A 42 16.74 -9.45 -12.61
CA LEU A 42 15.39 -8.90 -12.45
C LEU A 42 15.34 -7.37 -12.48
N PHE A 43 16.33 -6.67 -11.92
CA PHE A 43 16.24 -5.22 -11.74
C PHE A 43 17.36 -4.45 -12.43
N ALA A 44 18.63 -4.74 -12.17
CA ALA A 44 19.71 -3.88 -12.62
C ALA A 44 19.92 -3.96 -14.15
N ALA A 45 20.00 -5.16 -14.73
CA ALA A 45 20.19 -5.35 -16.17
C ALA A 45 19.02 -4.77 -16.98
N PRO A 46 17.72 -5.08 -16.70
CA PRO A 46 16.61 -4.49 -17.44
C PRO A 46 16.55 -2.97 -17.30
N VAL A 47 16.83 -2.40 -16.09
CA VAL A 47 16.92 -0.95 -15.94
C VAL A 47 17.96 -0.34 -16.85
N LEU A 48 19.17 -0.95 -16.95
CA LEU A 48 20.24 -0.45 -17.80
C LEU A 48 19.90 -0.55 -19.30
N LEU A 49 19.23 -1.61 -19.72
CA LEU A 49 18.82 -1.82 -21.12
C LEU A 49 17.65 -0.91 -21.52
N LEU A 50 16.66 -0.75 -20.64
CA LEU A 50 15.48 0.09 -20.87
C LEU A 50 15.80 1.60 -20.92
N ARG A 51 16.94 2.03 -20.35
CA ARG A 51 17.31 3.46 -20.30
C ARG A 51 17.31 4.13 -21.68
N GLY A 52 17.77 3.46 -22.72
CA GLY A 52 17.79 4.04 -24.04
C GLY A 52 16.38 4.38 -24.57
N PHE A 53 15.39 3.60 -24.17
CA PHE A 53 13.98 3.84 -24.47
C PHE A 53 13.41 4.93 -23.55
N THR A 54 13.62 4.83 -22.24
CA THR A 54 13.08 5.79 -21.26
C THR A 54 13.68 7.19 -21.38
N ASP A 55 14.91 7.31 -21.89
CA ASP A 55 15.53 8.60 -22.28
C ASP A 55 14.76 9.35 -23.37
N LYS A 56 14.01 8.63 -24.23
CA LYS A 56 13.12 9.24 -25.22
C LYS A 56 11.79 9.70 -24.62
N VAL A 57 11.36 9.05 -23.53
CA VAL A 57 10.06 9.28 -22.86
C VAL A 57 10.15 10.37 -21.81
N VAL A 58 11.27 10.44 -21.06
CA VAL A 58 11.48 11.38 -19.96
C VAL A 58 12.73 12.22 -20.22
N SER A 59 12.64 13.51 -19.89
CA SER A 59 13.69 14.50 -20.22
C SER A 59 14.89 14.47 -19.27
N THR A 60 14.75 13.92 -18.08
CA THR A 60 15.78 13.94 -17.03
C THR A 60 16.37 12.56 -16.80
N ARG A 61 17.63 12.54 -16.36
CA ARG A 61 18.40 11.32 -16.13
C ARG A 61 17.80 10.46 -14.99
N SER A 62 17.52 11.07 -13.83
CA SER A 62 16.92 10.36 -12.71
C SER A 62 15.52 9.89 -13.04
N GLY A 63 14.71 10.71 -13.72
CA GLY A 63 13.40 10.30 -14.21
C GLY A 63 13.46 9.10 -15.15
N SER A 64 14.45 9.06 -16.06
CA SER A 64 14.68 7.93 -16.97
C SER A 64 15.02 6.65 -16.21
N LEU A 65 15.88 6.72 -15.19
CA LEU A 65 16.22 5.58 -14.32
C LEU A 65 15.02 5.09 -13.52
N LEU A 66 14.26 6.00 -12.92
CA LEU A 66 13.06 5.67 -12.14
C LEU A 66 11.96 5.03 -13.01
N LEU A 67 11.74 5.58 -14.22
CA LEU A 67 10.80 4.97 -15.18
C LEU A 67 11.29 3.59 -15.64
N ALA A 68 12.59 3.43 -15.89
CA ALA A 68 13.16 2.13 -16.24
C ALA A 68 13.00 1.11 -15.11
N ALA A 69 13.12 1.53 -13.84
CA ALA A 69 12.88 0.65 -12.69
C ALA A 69 11.42 0.19 -12.61
N GLY A 70 10.45 1.08 -12.80
CA GLY A 70 9.04 0.68 -12.86
C GLY A 70 8.71 -0.24 -14.03
N LEU A 71 9.28 0.03 -15.21
CA LEU A 71 9.13 -0.84 -16.38
C LEU A 71 9.84 -2.19 -16.22
N ALA A 72 10.94 -2.27 -15.46
CA ALA A 72 11.60 -3.54 -15.13
C ALA A 72 10.67 -4.42 -14.27
N VAL A 73 10.04 -3.86 -13.24
CA VAL A 73 9.04 -4.60 -12.44
C VAL A 73 7.88 -5.09 -13.31
N LEU A 74 7.38 -4.25 -14.22
CA LEU A 74 6.32 -4.68 -15.16
C LEU A 74 6.83 -5.78 -16.11
N LEU A 75 8.07 -5.67 -16.59
CA LEU A 75 8.68 -6.67 -17.47
C LEU A 75 8.77 -8.04 -16.75
N ASP A 76 9.20 -8.07 -15.49
CA ASP A 76 9.26 -9.30 -14.71
C ASP A 76 7.90 -9.98 -14.58
N ILE A 77 6.84 -9.20 -14.30
CA ILE A 77 5.45 -9.70 -14.28
C ILE A 77 5.08 -10.30 -15.65
N LEU A 78 5.38 -9.59 -16.73
CA LEU A 78 5.03 -10.03 -18.09
C LEU A 78 5.83 -11.26 -18.54
N VAL A 79 7.11 -11.37 -18.19
CA VAL A 79 7.93 -12.54 -18.47
C VAL A 79 7.37 -13.77 -17.75
N ALA A 80 7.08 -13.63 -16.45
CA ALA A 80 6.50 -14.73 -15.67
C ALA A 80 5.12 -15.13 -16.18
N LEU A 81 4.27 -14.18 -16.56
CA LEU A 81 2.98 -14.44 -17.17
C LEU A 81 3.13 -15.17 -18.53
N GLY A 82 4.05 -14.70 -19.38
CA GLY A 82 4.34 -15.32 -20.67
C GLY A 82 4.82 -16.75 -20.51
N VAL A 83 5.74 -17.00 -19.58
CA VAL A 83 6.21 -18.35 -19.22
C VAL A 83 5.06 -19.22 -18.74
N ASN A 84 4.23 -18.70 -17.83
CA ASN A 84 3.10 -19.43 -17.25
C ASN A 84 2.00 -19.76 -18.28
N THR A 85 1.82 -18.94 -19.31
CA THR A 85 0.76 -19.14 -20.32
C THR A 85 1.23 -19.94 -21.53
N VAL A 86 2.49 -19.77 -21.98
CA VAL A 86 2.99 -20.37 -23.22
C VAL A 86 3.55 -21.79 -22.98
N LEU A 87 4.32 -21.99 -21.92
CA LEU A 87 5.03 -23.28 -21.75
C LEU A 87 4.11 -24.47 -21.43
N PRO A 88 2.98 -24.32 -20.72
CA PRO A 88 2.02 -25.43 -20.59
C PRO A 88 1.44 -25.90 -21.93
N LEU A 89 1.29 -25.00 -22.91
CA LEU A 89 0.88 -25.37 -24.27
C LEU A 89 1.92 -26.24 -24.99
N LEU A 90 3.16 -26.21 -24.49
CA LEU A 90 4.28 -27.04 -24.99
C LEU A 90 4.55 -28.27 -24.11
N GLY A 91 3.63 -28.58 -23.14
CA GLY A 91 3.72 -29.76 -22.28
C GLY A 91 4.54 -29.57 -21.00
N VAL A 92 4.91 -28.32 -20.64
CA VAL A 92 5.65 -28.05 -19.40
C VAL A 92 4.63 -27.75 -18.28
N GLU A 93 4.35 -28.72 -17.43
CA GLU A 93 3.34 -28.59 -16.35
C GLU A 93 3.72 -27.59 -15.25
N ARG A 94 5.03 -27.44 -14.96
CA ARG A 94 5.57 -26.57 -13.90
C ARG A 94 6.52 -25.51 -14.47
N PRO A 95 6.02 -24.49 -15.16
CA PRO A 95 6.84 -23.50 -15.85
C PRO A 95 7.57 -22.52 -14.91
N LEU A 96 7.10 -22.30 -13.68
CA LEU A 96 7.67 -21.33 -12.74
C LEU A 96 8.84 -21.90 -11.92
N THR A 97 9.74 -22.62 -12.59
CA THR A 97 10.99 -23.10 -12.01
C THR A 97 12.11 -22.09 -12.20
N ARG A 98 13.15 -22.17 -11.36
CA ARG A 98 14.32 -21.28 -11.44
C ARG A 98 14.98 -21.33 -12.81
N LEU A 99 15.23 -22.54 -13.34
CA LEU A 99 15.84 -22.77 -14.66
C LEU A 99 15.05 -22.03 -15.77
N VAL A 100 13.76 -22.24 -15.81
CA VAL A 100 12.88 -21.68 -16.85
C VAL A 100 12.80 -20.16 -16.74
N LEU A 101 12.58 -19.62 -15.54
CA LEU A 101 12.52 -18.18 -15.31
C LEU A 101 13.84 -17.48 -15.63
N ALA A 102 14.99 -18.06 -15.22
CA ALA A 102 16.31 -17.51 -15.54
C ALA A 102 16.55 -17.47 -17.05
N SER A 103 16.25 -18.59 -17.74
CA SER A 103 16.43 -18.70 -19.19
C SER A 103 15.50 -17.74 -19.96
N ALA A 104 14.22 -17.69 -19.60
CA ALA A 104 13.24 -16.79 -20.22
C ALA A 104 13.59 -15.32 -20.00
N THR A 105 13.92 -14.93 -18.76
CA THR A 105 14.35 -13.57 -18.42
C THR A 105 15.60 -13.20 -19.22
N THR A 106 16.61 -14.08 -19.26
CA THR A 106 17.83 -13.85 -20.03
C THR A 106 17.55 -13.68 -21.51
N LEU A 107 16.71 -14.53 -22.10
CA LEU A 107 16.32 -14.43 -23.51
C LEU A 107 15.63 -13.10 -23.80
N VAL A 108 14.67 -12.71 -22.98
CA VAL A 108 13.95 -11.43 -23.14
C VAL A 108 14.92 -10.25 -22.98
N LEU A 109 15.87 -10.30 -22.04
CA LEU A 109 16.88 -9.26 -21.87
C LEU A 109 17.86 -9.19 -23.05
N LEU A 110 18.24 -10.33 -23.66
CA LEU A 110 19.03 -10.36 -24.88
C LEU A 110 18.29 -9.69 -26.05
N VAL A 111 17.03 -10.08 -26.26
CA VAL A 111 16.16 -9.45 -27.29
C VAL A 111 16.01 -7.95 -27.03
N LEU A 112 15.69 -7.57 -25.78
CA LEU A 112 15.61 -6.18 -25.39
C LEU A 112 16.94 -5.44 -25.62
N GLY A 113 18.04 -6.09 -25.28
CA GLY A 113 19.37 -5.57 -25.48
C GLY A 113 19.71 -5.36 -26.97
N ILE A 114 19.21 -6.15 -27.88
CA ILE A 114 19.39 -5.98 -29.32
C ILE A 114 18.50 -4.86 -29.86
N LEU A 115 17.23 -4.84 -29.47
CA LEU A 115 16.19 -3.96 -30.04
C LEU A 115 16.16 -2.57 -29.41
N ALA A 116 16.46 -2.44 -28.10
CA ALA A 116 16.35 -1.19 -27.39
C ALA A 116 17.37 -0.16 -27.93
N PRO A 117 16.96 1.09 -28.09
CA PRO A 117 17.87 2.17 -28.47
C PRO A 117 18.90 2.39 -27.32
N GLN A 118 20.08 2.82 -27.72
CA GLN A 118 21.15 3.04 -26.74
C GLN A 118 20.98 4.36 -26.02
N SER A 119 21.18 4.33 -24.70
CA SER A 119 21.24 5.56 -23.90
C SER A 119 22.53 6.33 -24.20
N ARG A 120 22.38 7.59 -24.61
CA ARG A 120 23.52 8.50 -24.80
C ARG A 120 23.94 9.21 -23.51
N ARG A 121 23.20 9.02 -22.42
CA ARG A 121 23.44 9.70 -21.14
C ARG A 121 24.34 8.85 -20.24
N PRO A 122 25.50 9.34 -19.78
CA PRO A 122 26.38 8.58 -18.92
C PRO A 122 25.72 8.32 -17.55
N LEU A 123 25.96 7.15 -16.92
CA LEU A 123 25.38 6.79 -15.62
C LEU A 123 25.84 7.68 -14.47
N LEU A 124 27.14 7.94 -14.36
CA LEU A 124 27.74 8.52 -13.16
C LEU A 124 28.68 9.73 -13.38
N ARG A 125 29.00 10.12 -14.63
CA ARG A 125 29.93 11.22 -14.84
C ARG A 125 29.35 12.57 -14.42
N GLY A 126 30.00 13.22 -13.44
CA GLY A 126 29.83 14.65 -13.14
C GLY A 126 28.52 15.00 -12.40
N ALA A 127 27.80 14.07 -11.77
CA ALA A 127 26.70 14.46 -10.90
C ALA A 127 27.27 15.15 -9.65
N PRO A 128 26.95 16.42 -9.39
CA PRO A 128 27.43 17.09 -8.19
C PRO A 128 26.81 16.40 -6.97
N LEU A 129 27.67 16.03 -6.01
CA LEU A 129 27.25 15.44 -4.72
C LEU A 129 27.15 16.51 -3.63
N SER A 130 26.83 17.76 -4.01
CA SER A 130 26.66 18.83 -3.05
C SER A 130 25.64 18.49 -1.98
N GLY A 131 26.00 18.69 -0.72
CA GLY A 131 25.17 18.38 0.43
C GLY A 131 25.08 16.89 0.80
N ALA A 132 25.82 16.00 0.13
CA ALA A 132 25.70 14.55 0.32
C ALA A 132 26.07 14.07 1.73
N ARG A 133 27.18 14.55 2.33
CA ARG A 133 27.70 14.03 3.62
C ARG A 133 26.64 14.01 4.73
N PRO A 134 26.03 15.15 5.13
CA PRO A 134 25.06 15.14 6.23
C PRO A 134 23.80 14.33 5.91
N VAL A 135 23.36 14.34 4.64
CA VAL A 135 22.20 13.53 4.20
C VAL A 135 22.54 12.03 4.26
N ALA A 136 23.75 11.63 3.82
CA ALA A 136 24.18 10.24 3.85
C ALA A 136 24.28 9.69 5.28
N TRP A 137 24.86 10.46 6.23
CA TRP A 137 24.92 10.03 7.64
C TRP A 137 23.53 9.89 8.27
N ALA A 138 22.65 10.88 8.06
CA ALA A 138 21.29 10.82 8.58
C ALA A 138 20.49 9.67 7.94
N ALA A 139 20.64 9.44 6.64
CA ALA A 139 20.01 8.34 5.92
C ALA A 139 20.51 6.97 6.41
N ALA A 140 21.84 6.81 6.54
CA ALA A 140 22.42 5.56 7.05
C ALA A 140 21.95 5.27 8.48
N GLY A 141 21.96 6.27 9.36
CA GLY A 141 21.45 6.14 10.72
C GLY A 141 19.97 5.75 10.76
N ALA A 142 19.14 6.42 9.96
CA ALA A 142 17.70 6.11 9.86
C ALA A 142 17.45 4.66 9.37
N LEU A 143 18.13 4.23 8.31
CA LEU A 143 18.01 2.87 7.76
C LEU A 143 18.50 1.81 8.74
N LEU A 144 19.65 2.00 9.40
CA LEU A 144 20.14 1.06 10.41
C LEU A 144 19.17 0.90 11.56
N LEU A 145 18.64 2.01 12.07
CA LEU A 145 17.66 2.00 13.16
C LEU A 145 16.32 1.41 12.73
N SER A 146 15.93 1.55 11.45
CA SER A 146 14.69 0.96 10.92
C SER A 146 14.73 -0.57 10.83
N VAL A 147 15.91 -1.17 10.83
CA VAL A 147 16.10 -2.62 10.92
C VAL A 147 16.28 -3.05 12.39
N ALA A 148 17.14 -2.36 13.13
CA ALA A 148 17.43 -2.70 14.54
C ALA A 148 16.20 -2.56 15.45
N GLY A 149 15.34 -1.56 15.20
CA GLY A 149 14.13 -1.31 16.01
C GLY A 149 13.14 -2.47 15.99
N PRO A 150 12.64 -2.89 14.81
CA PRO A 150 11.76 -4.06 14.70
C PRO A 150 12.38 -5.35 15.24
N ILE A 151 13.67 -5.63 14.95
CA ILE A 151 14.37 -6.80 15.51
C ILE A 151 14.31 -6.79 17.03
N ARG A 152 14.62 -5.64 17.65
CA ARG A 152 14.55 -5.48 19.09
C ARG A 152 13.13 -5.75 19.65
N LEU A 153 12.09 -5.19 19.02
CA LEU A 153 10.70 -5.42 19.40
C LEU A 153 10.28 -6.88 19.19
N ASN A 154 10.71 -7.52 18.11
CA ASN A 154 10.39 -8.92 17.82
C ASN A 154 11.02 -9.89 18.84
N ASN A 155 12.10 -9.47 19.51
CA ASN A 155 12.72 -10.20 20.63
C ASN A 155 12.14 -9.81 22.02
N GLY A 156 10.97 -9.19 22.07
CA GLY A 156 10.29 -8.82 23.31
C GLY A 156 10.85 -7.58 24.02
N LEU A 157 11.82 -6.88 23.40
CA LEU A 157 12.43 -5.69 23.98
C LEU A 157 11.64 -4.42 23.64
N GLY A 158 11.86 -3.34 24.38
CA GLY A 158 11.10 -2.10 24.22
C GLY A 158 11.37 -1.32 22.92
N GLY A 159 10.42 -0.48 22.51
CA GLY A 159 10.39 0.26 21.24
C GLY A 159 11.26 1.53 21.16
N ALA A 160 12.21 1.74 22.09
CA ALA A 160 13.03 2.96 22.11
C ALA A 160 13.83 3.17 20.81
N VAL A 161 14.41 2.09 20.24
CA VAL A 161 15.17 2.17 18.98
C VAL A 161 14.27 2.53 17.81
N SER A 162 13.06 1.98 17.73
CA SER A 162 12.08 2.37 16.70
C SER A 162 11.64 3.84 16.84
N THR A 163 11.44 4.31 18.08
CA THR A 163 11.13 5.73 18.34
C THR A 163 12.29 6.64 17.92
N THR A 164 13.54 6.25 18.22
CA THR A 164 14.73 6.97 17.77
C THR A 164 14.82 6.99 16.25
N ALA A 165 14.49 5.90 15.56
CA ALA A 165 14.43 5.86 14.10
C ALA A 165 13.43 6.89 13.53
N LEU A 166 12.25 7.05 14.16
CA LEU A 166 11.27 8.06 13.77
C LEU A 166 11.79 9.50 13.98
N VAL A 167 12.50 9.75 15.06
CA VAL A 167 13.14 11.07 15.28
C VAL A 167 14.22 11.33 14.24
N VAL A 168 15.08 10.36 13.95
CA VAL A 168 16.16 10.49 12.97
C VAL A 168 15.62 10.68 11.55
N VAL A 169 14.57 9.92 11.14
CA VAL A 169 13.97 10.12 9.81
C VAL A 169 13.27 11.46 9.71
N THR A 170 12.62 11.93 10.78
CA THR A 170 12.06 13.29 10.82
C THR A 170 13.13 14.35 10.69
N ALA A 171 14.26 14.19 11.40
CA ALA A 171 15.42 15.07 11.26
C ALA A 171 16.02 15.04 9.85
N LEU A 172 16.07 13.86 9.20
CA LEU A 172 16.48 13.73 7.79
C LEU A 172 15.55 14.55 6.87
N ILE A 173 14.24 14.44 7.03
CA ILE A 173 13.25 15.19 6.24
C ILE A 173 13.41 16.70 6.47
N VAL A 174 13.57 17.14 7.71
CA VAL A 174 13.85 18.55 8.06
C VAL A 174 15.15 19.02 7.44
N LEU A 175 16.20 18.21 7.48
CA LEU A 175 17.50 18.51 6.84
C LEU A 175 17.35 18.69 5.33
N LEU A 176 16.59 17.84 4.65
CA LEU A 176 16.30 17.96 3.22
C LEU A 176 15.54 19.27 2.92
N LEU A 177 14.53 19.61 3.73
CA LEU A 177 13.76 20.85 3.59
C LEU A 177 14.63 22.09 3.80
N LEU A 178 15.45 22.13 4.84
CA LEU A 178 16.34 23.28 5.13
C LEU A 178 17.45 23.43 4.09
N ARG A 179 17.90 22.33 3.49
CA ARG A 179 19.01 22.31 2.53
C ARG A 179 18.57 22.09 1.08
N HIS A 180 17.26 22.15 0.78
CA HIS A 180 16.71 21.86 -0.55
C HIS A 180 17.39 22.63 -1.70
N ALA A 181 17.82 23.87 -1.46
CA ALA A 181 18.51 24.69 -2.45
C ALA A 181 20.03 24.39 -2.57
N ARG A 182 20.63 23.74 -1.57
CA ARG A 182 22.07 23.42 -1.51
C ARG A 182 22.40 21.98 -1.91
N CYS A 183 21.40 21.08 -1.80
CA CYS A 183 21.55 19.69 -2.19
C CYS A 183 21.31 19.51 -3.69
N SER A 184 22.12 18.66 -4.31
CA SER A 184 21.86 18.27 -5.70
C SER A 184 20.57 17.44 -5.80
N PRO A 185 19.89 17.41 -6.96
CA PRO A 185 18.68 16.62 -7.15
C PRO A 185 18.84 15.13 -6.78
N MET A 186 19.99 14.54 -7.10
CA MET A 186 20.30 13.15 -6.78
C MET A 186 20.40 12.92 -5.26
N VAL A 187 20.99 13.87 -4.51
CA VAL A 187 21.08 13.79 -3.04
C VAL A 187 19.70 13.93 -2.40
N LEU A 188 18.84 14.83 -2.92
CA LEU A 188 17.45 14.95 -2.45
C LEU A 188 16.66 13.66 -2.72
N GLU A 189 16.76 13.11 -3.92
CA GLU A 189 16.06 11.88 -4.31
C GLU A 189 16.53 10.68 -3.47
N ALA A 190 17.84 10.55 -3.21
CA ALA A 190 18.38 9.51 -2.33
C ALA A 190 17.92 9.69 -0.87
N GLY A 191 17.87 10.93 -0.38
CA GLY A 191 17.34 11.23 0.96
C GLY A 191 15.84 10.92 1.11
N ILE A 192 15.03 11.23 0.09
CA ILE A 192 13.61 10.88 0.03
C ILE A 192 13.44 9.35 0.05
N TYR A 193 14.22 8.62 -0.76
CA TYR A 193 14.20 7.15 -0.79
C TYR A 193 14.55 6.56 0.58
N ALA A 194 15.62 7.05 1.21
CA ALA A 194 16.04 6.58 2.54
C ALA A 194 14.96 6.84 3.61
N ALA A 195 14.36 8.04 3.60
CA ALA A 195 13.26 8.37 4.51
C ALA A 195 12.03 7.45 4.29
N SER A 196 11.67 7.24 3.03
CA SER A 196 10.59 6.35 2.61
C SER A 196 10.83 4.91 3.06
N ALA A 197 12.01 4.35 2.74
CA ALA A 197 12.40 3.00 3.13
C ALA A 197 12.42 2.83 4.67
N THR A 198 12.93 3.82 5.42
CA THR A 198 12.93 3.80 6.89
C THR A 198 11.51 3.68 7.44
N LEU A 199 10.57 4.52 6.99
CA LEU A 199 9.19 4.49 7.46
C LEU A 199 8.49 3.15 7.15
N LEU A 200 8.73 2.59 5.98
CA LEU A 200 8.14 1.31 5.57
C LEU A 200 8.74 0.13 6.35
N LEU A 201 10.07 0.06 6.47
CA LEU A 201 10.76 -1.06 7.12
C LEU A 201 10.47 -1.13 8.62
N LEU A 202 10.27 0.01 9.30
CA LEU A 202 9.86 0.02 10.71
C LEU A 202 8.59 -0.79 10.98
N THR A 203 7.66 -0.81 10.03
CA THR A 203 6.39 -1.56 10.14
C THR A 203 6.50 -2.93 9.49
N SER A 204 7.04 -3.05 8.28
CA SER A 204 7.07 -4.31 7.52
C SER A 204 7.95 -5.38 8.17
N LEU A 205 9.02 -4.99 8.89
CA LEU A 205 9.90 -5.93 9.59
C LEU A 205 9.36 -6.38 10.96
N ARG A 206 8.18 -5.91 11.38
CA ARG A 206 7.54 -6.38 12.61
C ARG A 206 7.10 -7.84 12.50
N GLY A 207 7.40 -8.61 13.55
CA GLY A 207 7.13 -10.05 13.62
C GLY A 207 8.15 -10.89 12.85
N TRP A 208 8.39 -12.12 13.32
CA TRP A 208 9.24 -13.11 12.64
C TRP A 208 8.50 -13.82 11.50
N TYR A 209 7.17 -13.71 11.44
CA TYR A 209 6.28 -14.23 10.42
C TYR A 209 5.63 -13.10 9.62
N ILE A 210 4.84 -13.43 8.62
CA ILE A 210 4.04 -12.45 7.88
C ILE A 210 3.06 -11.78 8.85
N THR A 211 3.16 -10.47 9.01
CA THR A 211 2.37 -9.64 9.93
C THR A 211 1.42 -8.77 9.13
N GLY A 212 0.19 -8.56 9.61
CA GLY A 212 -0.85 -7.80 8.92
C GLY A 212 -2.04 -8.68 8.55
N HIS A 213 -3.06 -8.12 7.90
CA HIS A 213 -4.26 -8.85 7.50
C HIS A 213 -4.23 -9.21 6.01
N ASP A 214 -4.33 -8.23 5.13
CA ASP A 214 -4.40 -8.45 3.68
C ASP A 214 -3.19 -9.23 3.14
N ILE A 215 -2.01 -8.92 3.65
CA ILE A 215 -0.74 -9.57 3.27
C ILE A 215 -0.75 -11.08 3.55
N GLN A 216 -1.53 -11.57 4.52
CA GLN A 216 -1.65 -12.99 4.80
C GLN A 216 -2.31 -13.73 3.61
N ARG A 217 -3.35 -13.13 3.03
CA ARG A 217 -4.02 -13.66 1.84
C ARG A 217 -3.15 -13.50 0.59
N GLU A 218 -2.44 -12.38 0.46
CA GLU A 218 -1.44 -12.18 -0.59
C GLU A 218 -0.35 -13.26 -0.54
N TYR A 219 0.17 -13.52 0.65
CA TYR A 219 1.19 -14.54 0.88
C TYR A 219 0.65 -15.96 0.65
N LEU A 220 -0.63 -16.24 0.96
CA LEU A 220 -1.27 -17.52 0.66
C LEU A 220 -1.25 -17.80 -0.84
N TYR A 221 -1.72 -16.88 -1.69
CA TYR A 221 -1.72 -17.08 -3.14
C TYR A 221 -0.33 -17.16 -3.75
N PHE A 222 0.63 -16.43 -3.20
CA PHE A 222 2.03 -16.62 -3.54
C PHE A 222 2.49 -18.06 -3.22
N ARG A 223 2.20 -18.57 -2.03
CA ARG A 223 2.59 -19.94 -1.60
C ARG A 223 1.94 -21.03 -2.48
N LEU A 224 0.69 -20.86 -2.84
CA LEU A 224 -0.02 -21.77 -3.73
C LEU A 224 0.62 -21.78 -5.13
N THR A 225 0.92 -20.61 -5.69
CA THR A 225 1.61 -20.47 -6.99
C THR A 225 3.01 -21.07 -6.93
N LEU A 226 3.77 -20.80 -5.86
CA LEU A 226 5.12 -21.31 -5.67
C LEU A 226 5.15 -22.84 -5.54
N GLY A 227 4.23 -23.41 -4.74
CA GLY A 227 4.12 -24.85 -4.49
C GLY A 227 3.67 -25.63 -5.72
N GLY A 228 2.71 -25.10 -6.48
CA GLY A 228 2.25 -25.65 -7.75
C GLY A 228 3.30 -25.54 -8.86
N GLY A 229 4.19 -24.52 -8.79
CA GLY A 229 5.08 -24.17 -9.89
C GLY A 229 4.35 -23.65 -11.12
N PHE A 230 3.09 -23.28 -10.94
CA PHE A 230 2.15 -22.77 -11.94
C PHE A 230 1.14 -21.85 -11.28
N TRP A 231 0.83 -20.71 -11.90
CA TRP A 231 -0.23 -19.82 -11.47
C TRP A 231 -1.56 -20.27 -12.08
N ASP A 232 -2.47 -20.71 -11.23
CA ASP A 232 -3.79 -21.21 -11.64
C ASP A 232 -4.89 -20.33 -11.04
N ILE A 233 -5.52 -19.54 -11.90
CA ILE A 233 -6.67 -18.71 -11.51
C ILE A 233 -7.97 -19.52 -11.48
N SER A 234 -8.06 -20.62 -12.22
CA SER A 234 -9.25 -21.45 -12.29
C SER A 234 -9.43 -22.33 -11.06
N ALA A 235 -8.32 -22.81 -10.47
CA ALA A 235 -8.34 -23.56 -9.22
C ALA A 235 -8.71 -22.66 -8.01
N TYR A 236 -8.33 -21.39 -8.08
CA TYR A 236 -8.54 -20.41 -7.00
C TYR A 236 -9.03 -19.08 -7.56
N THR A 237 -10.33 -19.02 -7.94
CA THR A 237 -10.98 -17.81 -8.48
C THR A 237 -11.17 -16.78 -7.38
N ASP A 238 -10.21 -15.89 -7.22
CA ASP A 238 -10.14 -14.88 -6.17
C ASP A 238 -9.50 -13.58 -6.71
N PRO A 239 -10.05 -12.40 -6.39
CA PRO A 239 -9.46 -11.13 -6.81
C PRO A 239 -8.00 -10.92 -6.39
N TYR A 240 -7.57 -11.50 -5.24
CA TYR A 240 -6.18 -11.47 -4.82
C TYR A 240 -5.30 -12.34 -5.72
N ASN A 241 -5.76 -13.55 -6.08
CA ASN A 241 -5.04 -14.42 -6.99
C ASN A 241 -4.87 -13.81 -8.39
N ALA A 242 -5.83 -12.99 -8.83
CA ALA A 242 -5.74 -12.23 -10.08
C ALA A 242 -4.68 -11.11 -10.06
N CYS A 243 -4.08 -10.76 -8.91
CA CYS A 243 -3.04 -9.74 -8.78
C CYS A 243 -1.65 -10.34 -9.00
N LEU A 244 -1.10 -10.21 -10.21
CA LEU A 244 0.19 -10.82 -10.58
C LEU A 244 1.39 -10.22 -9.82
N SER A 245 1.24 -9.04 -9.25
CA SER A 245 2.23 -8.39 -8.39
C SER A 245 2.47 -9.09 -7.06
N ILE A 246 1.55 -9.98 -6.63
CA ILE A 246 1.68 -10.77 -5.39
C ILE A 246 1.74 -12.27 -5.65
N THR A 247 1.57 -12.72 -6.88
CA THR A 247 1.70 -14.12 -7.28
C THR A 247 2.97 -14.33 -8.11
N LEU A 248 2.99 -13.90 -9.36
CA LEU A 248 4.09 -14.14 -10.29
C LEU A 248 5.36 -13.34 -9.95
N LEU A 249 5.25 -12.05 -9.61
CA LEU A 249 6.41 -11.22 -9.27
C LEU A 249 7.19 -11.77 -8.07
N PRO A 250 6.59 -12.03 -6.90
CA PRO A 250 7.33 -12.57 -5.76
C PRO A 250 7.83 -14.00 -6.01
N VAL A 251 7.17 -14.83 -6.84
CA VAL A 251 7.69 -16.13 -7.25
C VAL A 251 8.96 -15.96 -8.07
N SER A 252 9.00 -15.03 -9.04
CA SER A 252 10.22 -14.75 -9.81
C SER A 252 11.35 -14.25 -8.91
N ILE A 253 11.06 -13.33 -7.98
CA ILE A 253 12.05 -12.83 -7.02
C ILE A 253 12.59 -13.97 -6.17
N PHE A 254 11.72 -14.76 -5.53
CA PHE A 254 12.12 -15.88 -4.69
C PHE A 254 12.98 -16.90 -5.47
N ARG A 255 12.51 -17.34 -6.66
CA ARG A 255 13.19 -18.36 -7.46
C ARG A 255 14.57 -17.93 -7.92
N LEU A 256 14.73 -16.69 -8.37
CA LEU A 256 15.99 -16.20 -8.94
C LEU A 256 16.94 -15.63 -7.88
N THR A 257 16.45 -15.10 -6.76
CA THR A 257 17.35 -14.50 -5.77
C THR A 257 17.68 -15.44 -4.61
N GLY A 258 16.89 -16.49 -4.39
CA GLY A 258 17.01 -17.31 -3.18
C GLY A 258 16.76 -16.56 -1.87
N ILE A 259 16.26 -15.31 -1.93
CA ILE A 259 15.82 -14.56 -0.75
C ILE A 259 14.63 -15.31 -0.15
N GLU A 260 14.68 -15.55 1.16
CA GLU A 260 13.60 -16.22 1.88
C GLU A 260 12.25 -15.53 1.61
N ASP A 261 11.23 -16.33 1.36
CA ASP A 261 9.92 -15.90 0.89
C ASP A 261 9.27 -14.83 1.77
N ILE A 262 9.42 -14.92 3.10
CA ILE A 262 8.96 -13.93 4.07
C ILE A 262 9.60 -12.56 3.78
N TYR A 263 10.90 -12.51 3.46
CA TYR A 263 11.61 -11.25 3.22
C TYR A 263 11.35 -10.67 1.82
N VAL A 264 10.87 -11.47 0.86
CA VAL A 264 10.32 -10.91 -0.38
C VAL A 264 9.18 -9.94 -0.06
N PHE A 265 8.24 -10.35 0.82
CA PHE A 265 7.11 -9.50 1.22
C PHE A 265 7.51 -8.41 2.22
N LYS A 266 8.37 -8.72 3.20
CA LYS A 266 8.70 -7.79 4.30
C LYS A 266 9.79 -6.78 3.97
N ALA A 267 10.63 -7.04 2.96
CA ALA A 267 11.73 -6.16 2.59
C ALA A 267 11.69 -5.77 1.11
N VAL A 268 11.66 -6.73 0.16
CA VAL A 268 11.83 -6.42 -1.26
C VAL A 268 10.67 -5.58 -1.79
N LEU A 269 9.42 -6.00 -1.58
CA LEU A 269 8.24 -5.23 -2.04
C LEU A 269 8.15 -3.85 -1.39
N PRO A 270 8.33 -3.66 -0.07
CA PRO A 270 8.42 -2.34 0.55
C PRO A 270 9.54 -1.45 0.01
N LEU A 271 10.73 -2.01 -0.28
CA LEU A 271 11.83 -1.26 -0.87
C LEU A 271 11.56 -0.84 -2.32
N LEU A 272 10.84 -1.63 -3.11
CA LEU A 272 10.34 -1.21 -4.42
C LEU A 272 9.33 -0.07 -4.27
N PHE A 273 8.40 -0.18 -3.34
CA PHE A 273 7.42 0.88 -3.08
C PHE A 273 8.06 2.17 -2.56
N ALA A 274 9.18 2.09 -1.86
CA ALA A 274 9.95 3.26 -1.39
C ALA A 274 10.40 4.20 -2.53
N LEU A 275 10.42 3.74 -3.79
CA LEU A 275 10.63 4.58 -4.97
C LEU A 275 9.45 5.51 -5.28
N THR A 276 8.24 5.21 -4.80
CA THR A 276 7.03 5.99 -5.13
C THR A 276 7.12 7.45 -4.71
N PRO A 277 7.52 7.82 -3.47
CA PRO A 277 7.71 9.23 -3.10
C PRO A 277 8.80 9.94 -3.92
N VAL A 278 9.83 9.21 -4.36
CA VAL A 278 10.87 9.76 -5.26
C VAL A 278 10.28 10.08 -6.63
N LEU A 279 9.41 9.21 -7.13
CA LEU A 279 8.65 9.42 -8.38
C LEU A 279 7.68 10.60 -8.24
N VAL A 280 6.98 10.74 -7.11
CA VAL A 280 6.13 11.91 -6.80
C VAL A 280 6.98 13.19 -6.84
N HIS A 281 8.10 13.23 -6.11
CA HIS A 281 9.03 14.36 -6.16
C HIS A 281 9.43 14.67 -7.61
N ARG A 282 9.82 13.66 -8.39
CA ARG A 282 10.30 13.85 -9.75
C ARG A 282 9.19 14.30 -10.70
N ALA A 283 7.99 13.75 -10.60
CA ALA A 283 6.83 14.15 -11.38
C ALA A 283 6.45 15.61 -11.11
N VAL A 284 6.37 16.00 -9.85
CA VAL A 284 6.05 17.38 -9.46
C VAL A 284 7.19 18.34 -9.85
N ARG A 285 8.45 17.90 -9.80
CA ARG A 285 9.60 18.72 -10.20
C ARG A 285 9.60 19.11 -11.69
N ASN A 286 8.87 18.40 -12.53
CA ASN A 286 8.68 18.78 -13.94
C ASN A 286 7.84 20.05 -14.12
N VAL A 287 6.99 20.38 -13.15
CA VAL A 287 5.94 21.42 -13.26
C VAL A 287 5.98 22.45 -12.12
N ALA A 288 6.78 22.22 -11.08
CA ALA A 288 6.85 23.07 -9.90
C ALA A 288 8.30 23.29 -9.41
N SER A 289 8.46 24.20 -8.44
CA SER A 289 9.74 24.48 -7.80
C SER A 289 10.29 23.29 -7.02
N PRO A 290 11.62 23.24 -6.72
CA PRO A 290 12.22 22.17 -5.93
C PRO A 290 11.55 21.98 -4.57
N LEU A 291 11.17 23.06 -3.90
CA LEU A 291 10.56 23.02 -2.57
C LEU A 291 9.13 22.46 -2.63
N VAL A 292 8.32 22.85 -3.61
CA VAL A 292 6.98 22.27 -3.82
C VAL A 292 7.08 20.78 -4.10
N ALA A 293 8.01 20.37 -4.94
CA ALA A 293 8.22 18.96 -5.27
C ALA A 293 8.66 18.13 -4.05
N LEU A 294 9.60 18.66 -3.25
CA LEU A 294 10.03 18.00 -2.02
C LEU A 294 8.90 17.87 -1.01
N LEU A 295 8.14 18.93 -0.78
CA LEU A 295 6.97 18.93 0.12
C LEU A 295 5.90 17.94 -0.35
N SER A 296 5.68 17.82 -1.67
CA SER A 296 4.72 16.85 -2.21
C SER A 296 5.11 15.42 -1.86
N ALA A 297 6.40 15.07 -1.97
CA ALA A 297 6.89 13.77 -1.55
C ALA A 297 6.77 13.58 -0.02
N VAL A 298 7.06 14.62 0.75
CA VAL A 298 6.95 14.59 2.22
C VAL A 298 5.51 14.39 2.65
N PHE A 299 4.53 15.11 2.09
CA PHE A 299 3.12 14.91 2.42
C PHE A 299 2.60 13.54 1.96
N PHE A 300 3.12 12.99 0.86
CA PHE A 300 2.82 11.62 0.45
C PHE A 300 3.30 10.59 1.49
N MET A 301 4.51 10.76 2.03
CA MET A 301 5.08 9.88 3.06
C MET A 301 4.49 10.11 4.45
N ALA A 302 4.06 11.33 4.76
CA ALA A 302 3.52 11.69 6.08
C ALA A 302 2.09 11.20 6.31
N PHE A 303 1.37 10.84 5.26
CA PHE A 303 0.02 10.31 5.40
C PHE A 303 0.06 8.91 6.04
N PRO A 304 -0.75 8.65 7.09
CA PRO A 304 -0.62 7.43 7.91
C PRO A 304 -0.63 6.13 7.12
N THR A 305 -1.53 5.98 6.15
CA THR A 305 -1.65 4.78 5.32
C THR A 305 -0.32 4.37 4.68
N PHE A 306 0.59 5.33 4.39
CA PHE A 306 1.89 5.07 3.80
C PHE A 306 2.76 4.12 4.64
N PHE A 307 2.77 4.30 5.97
CA PHE A 307 3.64 3.53 6.88
C PHE A 307 2.86 2.57 7.79
N THR A 308 1.53 2.66 7.87
CA THR A 308 0.70 1.70 8.64
C THR A 308 0.18 0.57 7.78
N ASP A 309 -0.36 0.87 6.58
CA ASP A 309 -1.10 -0.09 5.75
C ASP A 309 -0.28 -0.58 4.57
N MET A 310 0.39 0.34 3.83
CA MET A 310 1.12 -0.01 2.61
C MET A 310 2.21 -1.07 2.80
N PRO A 311 2.89 -1.19 3.98
CA PRO A 311 3.79 -2.31 4.25
C PRO A 311 3.14 -3.69 4.20
N PHE A 312 1.81 -3.76 4.30
CA PHE A 312 0.99 -4.98 4.32
C PHE A 312 0.09 -5.13 3.08
N LEU A 313 0.33 -4.33 2.03
CA LEU A 313 -0.47 -4.26 0.80
C LEU A 313 0.45 -4.34 -0.43
N GLY A 314 1.10 -5.48 -0.64
CA GLY A 314 2.07 -5.68 -1.72
C GLY A 314 1.48 -5.37 -3.10
N ARG A 315 0.24 -5.83 -3.39
CA ARG A 315 -0.45 -5.58 -4.65
C ARG A 315 -0.69 -4.08 -4.90
N GLN A 316 -1.11 -3.34 -3.87
CA GLN A 316 -1.35 -1.90 -3.98
C GLN A 316 -0.04 -1.11 -4.07
N ALA A 317 1.00 -1.53 -3.35
CA ALA A 317 2.33 -0.94 -3.38
C ALA A 317 2.93 -0.93 -4.80
N ILE A 318 2.87 -2.06 -5.51
CA ILE A 318 3.36 -2.16 -6.90
C ILE A 318 2.45 -1.36 -7.86
N ALA A 319 1.13 -1.40 -7.68
CA ALA A 319 0.20 -0.59 -8.47
C ALA A 319 0.49 0.92 -8.33
N PHE A 320 0.77 1.41 -7.11
CA PHE A 320 1.12 2.81 -6.87
C PHE A 320 2.49 3.18 -7.44
N LEU A 321 3.47 2.28 -7.41
CA LEU A 321 4.76 2.47 -8.08
C LEU A 321 4.58 2.70 -9.59
N LEU A 322 3.80 1.84 -10.25
CA LEU A 322 3.51 1.96 -11.68
C LEU A 322 2.69 3.21 -12.01
N LEU A 323 1.72 3.55 -11.17
CA LEU A 323 0.94 4.78 -11.30
C LEU A 323 1.80 6.04 -11.13
N ALA A 324 2.74 6.05 -10.18
CA ALA A 324 3.68 7.15 -10.02
C ALA A 324 4.62 7.30 -11.23
N CYS A 325 5.02 6.18 -11.87
CA CYS A 325 5.71 6.20 -13.16
C CYS A 325 4.83 6.80 -14.27
N ALA A 326 3.54 6.47 -14.30
CA ALA A 326 2.59 7.06 -15.24
C ALA A 326 2.46 8.58 -15.04
N MET A 327 2.43 9.04 -13.78
CA MET A 327 2.42 10.48 -13.45
C MET A 327 3.72 11.19 -13.85
N LEU A 328 4.87 10.54 -13.70
CA LEU A 328 6.14 11.06 -14.19
C LEU A 328 6.13 11.28 -15.72
N VAL A 329 5.59 10.31 -16.46
CA VAL A 329 5.44 10.39 -17.93
C VAL A 329 4.43 11.48 -18.32
N LEU A 330 3.32 11.59 -17.59
CA LEU A 330 2.28 12.59 -17.84
C LEU A 330 2.80 14.01 -17.66
N THR A 331 3.63 14.25 -16.65
CA THR A 331 4.09 15.60 -16.29
C THR A 331 5.26 16.10 -17.13
N ASP A 332 6.01 15.25 -17.82
CA ASP A 332 7.18 15.66 -18.62
C ASP A 332 6.78 16.16 -20.01
N SER A 333 6.26 17.38 -20.10
CA SER A 333 5.78 18.00 -21.35
C SER A 333 6.84 18.23 -22.42
N ARG A 334 8.14 18.09 -22.09
CA ARG A 334 9.27 18.27 -23.03
C ARG A 334 9.45 17.11 -24.02
N ARG A 335 8.70 16.05 -23.86
CA ARG A 335 8.78 14.85 -24.70
C ARG A 335 7.56 14.67 -25.60
N PRO A 336 7.69 13.94 -26.72
CA PRO A 336 6.61 13.76 -27.70
C PRO A 336 5.35 13.17 -27.07
N LEU A 337 4.23 13.83 -27.28
CA LEU A 337 2.95 13.47 -26.67
C LEU A 337 2.44 12.05 -27.00
N PRO A 338 2.54 11.56 -28.28
CA PRO A 338 2.10 10.20 -28.60
C PRO A 338 2.86 9.13 -27.79
N LEU A 339 4.20 9.23 -27.75
CA LEU A 339 5.03 8.27 -27.02
C LEU A 339 4.71 8.27 -25.52
N ARG A 340 4.52 9.44 -24.92
CA ARG A 340 4.14 9.57 -23.51
C ARG A 340 2.78 8.93 -23.22
N ARG A 341 1.78 9.12 -24.07
CA ARG A 341 0.47 8.49 -23.95
C ARG A 341 0.54 6.97 -24.05
N THR A 342 1.32 6.43 -24.98
CA THR A 342 1.50 4.98 -25.13
C THR A 342 2.13 4.40 -23.88
N VAL A 343 3.23 4.98 -23.37
CA VAL A 343 3.90 4.48 -22.16
C VAL A 343 3.00 4.63 -20.92
N PHE A 344 2.26 5.74 -20.82
CA PHE A 344 1.26 5.92 -19.76
C PHE A 344 0.22 4.79 -19.78
N THR A 345 -0.33 4.44 -20.93
CA THR A 345 -1.32 3.36 -21.06
C THR A 345 -0.72 1.99 -20.77
N VAL A 346 0.52 1.73 -21.18
CA VAL A 346 1.24 0.48 -20.83
C VAL A 346 1.43 0.38 -19.31
N LEU A 347 1.79 1.46 -18.64
CA LEU A 347 1.91 1.48 -17.17
C LEU A 347 0.57 1.25 -16.49
N LEU A 348 -0.54 1.80 -17.02
CA LEU A 348 -1.88 1.52 -16.48
C LEU A 348 -2.32 0.07 -16.74
N ALA A 349 -1.91 -0.56 -17.85
CA ALA A 349 -2.10 -1.99 -18.04
C ALA A 349 -1.35 -2.81 -16.94
N GLY A 350 -0.15 -2.36 -16.56
CA GLY A 350 0.56 -2.91 -15.39
C GLY A 350 -0.20 -2.73 -14.09
N VAL A 351 -0.90 -1.61 -13.88
CA VAL A 351 -1.78 -1.40 -12.72
C VAL A 351 -2.96 -2.37 -12.73
N VAL A 352 -3.56 -2.65 -13.90
CA VAL A 352 -4.63 -3.67 -14.06
C VAL A 352 -4.16 -5.04 -13.55
N LEU A 353 -2.96 -5.46 -13.97
CA LEU A 353 -2.38 -6.74 -13.58
C LEU A 353 -1.94 -6.78 -12.09
N SER A 354 -1.77 -5.61 -11.46
CA SER A 354 -1.26 -5.51 -10.09
C SER A 354 -2.34 -5.38 -9.04
N HIS A 355 -3.41 -4.60 -9.26
CA HIS A 355 -4.44 -4.35 -8.25
C HIS A 355 -5.77 -3.89 -8.83
N TYR A 356 -6.80 -4.71 -8.66
CA TYR A 356 -8.14 -4.50 -9.22
C TYR A 356 -8.82 -3.21 -8.72
N SER A 357 -8.81 -2.92 -7.41
CA SER A 357 -9.51 -1.75 -6.86
C SER A 357 -8.82 -0.44 -7.24
N THR A 358 -7.48 -0.40 -7.26
CA THR A 358 -6.72 0.80 -7.66
C THR A 358 -7.07 1.21 -9.08
N ILE A 359 -7.16 0.25 -10.04
CA ILE A 359 -7.45 0.62 -11.43
C ILE A 359 -8.89 1.14 -11.58
N TYR A 360 -9.88 0.62 -10.84
CA TYR A 360 -11.25 1.13 -10.89
C TYR A 360 -11.32 2.60 -10.44
N VAL A 361 -10.64 2.95 -9.34
CA VAL A 361 -10.55 4.33 -8.85
C VAL A 361 -9.82 5.22 -9.86
N ILE A 362 -8.76 4.72 -10.51
CA ILE A 362 -8.03 5.46 -11.55
C ILE A 362 -8.89 5.69 -12.78
N VAL A 363 -9.60 4.69 -13.25
CA VAL A 363 -10.52 4.83 -14.40
C VAL A 363 -11.60 5.87 -14.10
N GLY A 364 -12.20 5.85 -12.90
CA GLY A 364 -13.14 6.87 -12.43
C GLY A 364 -12.53 8.28 -12.41
N THR A 365 -11.31 8.39 -11.85
CA THR A 365 -10.55 9.65 -11.82
C THR A 365 -10.27 10.19 -13.25
N LEU A 366 -9.81 9.33 -14.15
CA LEU A 366 -9.50 9.70 -15.54
C LEU A 366 -10.76 10.05 -16.33
N ALA A 367 -11.87 9.32 -16.15
CA ALA A 367 -13.14 9.59 -16.78
C ALA A 367 -13.71 10.95 -16.36
N THR A 368 -13.71 11.21 -15.04
CA THR A 368 -14.12 12.51 -14.50
C THR A 368 -13.22 13.64 -14.99
N ALA A 369 -11.90 13.45 -14.98
CA ALA A 369 -10.95 14.44 -15.49
C ALA A 369 -11.16 14.72 -16.97
N PHE A 370 -11.45 13.70 -17.78
CA PHE A 370 -11.76 13.86 -19.21
C PHE A 370 -13.07 14.60 -19.42
N ALA A 371 -14.13 14.29 -18.66
CA ALA A 371 -15.41 14.98 -18.71
C ALA A 371 -15.26 16.46 -18.34
N VAL A 372 -14.53 16.76 -17.27
CA VAL A 372 -14.22 18.13 -16.83
C VAL A 372 -13.42 18.88 -17.89
N ASP A 373 -12.44 18.24 -18.54
CA ASP A 373 -11.68 18.84 -19.65
C ASP A 373 -12.58 19.18 -20.84
N LYS A 374 -13.51 18.32 -21.18
CA LYS A 374 -14.49 18.56 -22.26
C LYS A 374 -15.46 19.70 -21.91
N ALA A 375 -16.02 19.69 -20.69
CA ALA A 375 -16.90 20.74 -20.21
C ALA A 375 -16.20 22.11 -20.21
N TRP A 376 -14.95 22.15 -19.74
CA TRP A 376 -14.13 23.37 -19.76
C TRP A 376 -13.95 23.92 -21.20
N ARG A 377 -13.68 23.06 -22.17
CA ARG A 377 -13.54 23.49 -23.59
C ARG A 377 -14.84 24.02 -24.17
N LEU A 378 -15.99 23.43 -23.84
CA LEU A 378 -17.30 23.88 -24.27
C LEU A 378 -17.64 25.25 -23.67
N ALA A 379 -17.35 25.46 -22.39
CA ALA A 379 -17.57 26.71 -21.68
C ALA A 379 -16.65 27.86 -22.16
N SER A 380 -15.44 27.51 -22.68
CA SER A 380 -14.42 28.48 -23.13
C SER A 380 -14.53 28.88 -24.58
N ARG A 381 -15.70 28.77 -25.24
CA ARG A 381 -15.92 29.18 -26.63
C ARG A 381 -15.61 30.68 -26.88
N PRO A 382 -15.25 31.12 -28.13
CA PRO A 382 -14.48 32.36 -28.40
C PRO A 382 -15.09 33.71 -28.01
N GLY A 383 -16.33 33.78 -27.52
CA GLY A 383 -16.98 35.04 -27.14
C GLY A 383 -16.60 35.57 -25.74
N ARG A 384 -16.04 34.75 -24.84
CA ARG A 384 -15.69 35.12 -23.45
C ARG A 384 -14.18 35.09 -23.15
N ALA A 385 -13.34 34.98 -24.15
CA ALA A 385 -11.91 34.69 -24.06
C ALA A 385 -11.02 35.79 -23.44
N ARG A 386 -11.55 36.96 -23.06
CA ARG A 386 -10.71 38.05 -22.48
C ARG A 386 -10.33 37.86 -21.02
N ALA A 387 -11.11 37.12 -20.24
CA ALA A 387 -10.87 36.95 -18.81
C ALA A 387 -9.86 35.82 -18.46
N HIS A 388 -9.56 34.89 -19.35
CA HIS A 388 -8.74 33.69 -19.07
C HIS A 388 -7.30 33.72 -19.59
N ARG A 389 -6.82 34.85 -20.13
CA ARG A 389 -5.41 35.00 -20.58
C ARG A 389 -4.38 35.01 -19.45
N ALA A 390 -4.79 35.02 -18.19
CA ALA A 390 -3.87 35.04 -17.03
C ALA A 390 -3.23 33.67 -16.72
N VAL A 391 -3.77 32.56 -17.21
CA VAL A 391 -3.15 31.24 -17.12
C VAL A 391 -2.48 30.96 -18.45
N GLY A 392 -1.15 31.05 -18.56
CA GLY A 392 -0.31 30.97 -19.75
C GLY A 392 -0.59 29.80 -20.69
N GLN A 393 -1.74 29.82 -21.37
CA GLN A 393 -2.21 28.76 -22.25
C GLN A 393 -2.01 29.16 -23.72
N GLY A 394 -0.81 28.89 -24.23
CA GLY A 394 -0.70 28.51 -25.61
C GLY A 394 -1.60 27.28 -25.88
N ARG A 395 -2.04 27.09 -27.12
CA ARG A 395 -2.82 25.92 -27.63
C ARG A 395 -2.11 24.59 -27.36
N THR A 396 -1.87 24.22 -26.09
CA THR A 396 -1.25 22.95 -25.72
C THR A 396 -2.30 21.85 -25.83
N ARG A 397 -2.01 20.86 -26.67
CA ARG A 397 -2.81 19.63 -26.77
C ARG A 397 -2.86 19.00 -25.36
N THR A 398 -4.06 18.79 -24.81
CA THR A 398 -4.23 18.10 -23.52
C THR A 398 -3.72 16.68 -23.62
N PHE A 399 -3.20 16.16 -22.51
CA PHE A 399 -2.68 14.80 -22.44
C PHE A 399 -3.81 13.76 -22.54
N LEU A 400 -4.91 13.99 -21.80
CA LEU A 400 -6.04 13.05 -21.75
C LEU A 400 -6.82 13.03 -23.08
N THR A 401 -7.12 11.81 -23.51
CA THR A 401 -7.95 11.51 -24.69
C THR A 401 -8.91 10.38 -24.33
N TRP A 402 -9.97 10.19 -25.14
CA TRP A 402 -10.92 9.12 -24.88
C TRP A 402 -10.26 7.74 -24.75
N TRP A 403 -9.26 7.44 -25.58
CA TRP A 403 -8.60 6.13 -25.56
C TRP A 403 -7.65 5.94 -24.36
N THR A 404 -7.05 7.00 -23.80
CA THR A 404 -6.25 6.91 -22.57
C THR A 404 -7.12 6.60 -21.34
N VAL A 405 -8.44 6.74 -21.44
CA VAL A 405 -9.43 6.33 -20.43
C VAL A 405 -10.02 4.97 -20.80
N ALA A 406 -10.46 4.80 -22.05
CA ALA A 406 -11.17 3.61 -22.49
C ALA A 406 -10.27 2.35 -22.49
N VAL A 407 -9.01 2.45 -22.94
CA VAL A 407 -8.12 1.27 -22.99
C VAL A 407 -7.87 0.67 -21.61
N PRO A 408 -7.47 1.42 -20.58
CA PRO A 408 -7.34 0.84 -19.22
C PRO A 408 -8.66 0.30 -18.67
N ALA A 409 -9.80 0.95 -18.96
CA ALA A 409 -11.11 0.48 -18.54
C ALA A 409 -11.47 -0.88 -19.18
N VAL A 410 -11.30 -0.99 -20.51
CA VAL A 410 -11.55 -2.23 -21.25
C VAL A 410 -10.61 -3.34 -20.76
N LEU A 411 -9.31 -3.05 -20.57
CA LEU A 411 -8.36 -4.02 -20.05
C LEU A 411 -8.74 -4.50 -18.66
N ALA A 412 -9.22 -3.61 -17.77
CA ALA A 412 -9.67 -3.97 -16.42
C ALA A 412 -10.91 -4.88 -16.48
N LEU A 413 -11.89 -4.58 -17.37
CA LEU A 413 -13.07 -5.40 -17.57
C LEU A 413 -12.73 -6.76 -18.17
N LEU A 414 -11.84 -6.82 -19.18
CA LEU A 414 -11.39 -8.08 -19.76
C LEU A 414 -10.62 -8.93 -18.75
N TRP A 415 -9.78 -8.30 -17.92
CA TRP A 415 -9.02 -9.00 -16.91
C TRP A 415 -9.93 -9.58 -15.81
N ALA A 416 -10.82 -8.77 -15.24
CA ALA A 416 -11.73 -9.21 -14.17
C ALA A 416 -12.87 -10.11 -14.66
N GLY A 417 -13.34 -9.94 -15.90
CA GLY A 417 -14.42 -10.74 -16.50
C GLY A 417 -13.92 -12.05 -17.12
N PRO A 418 -13.72 -12.11 -18.43
CA PRO A 418 -13.49 -13.38 -19.14
C PRO A 418 -12.13 -14.03 -18.86
N LEU A 419 -11.13 -13.28 -18.37
CA LEU A 419 -9.79 -13.83 -18.14
C LEU A 419 -9.59 -14.42 -16.73
N THR A 420 -10.18 -13.80 -15.71
CA THR A 420 -9.97 -14.26 -14.31
C THR A 420 -11.25 -14.58 -13.58
N HIS A 421 -12.41 -14.27 -14.14
CA HIS A 421 -13.75 -14.48 -13.53
C HIS A 421 -13.89 -13.88 -12.11
N THR A 422 -13.15 -12.80 -11.81
CA THR A 422 -13.12 -12.15 -10.49
C THR A 422 -14.01 -10.90 -10.43
N GLY A 423 -14.81 -10.62 -11.47
CA GLY A 423 -15.63 -9.41 -11.62
C GLY A 423 -16.88 -9.35 -10.74
N GLY A 424 -17.27 -10.45 -10.07
CA GLY A 424 -18.51 -10.50 -9.26
C GLY A 424 -18.53 -9.48 -8.12
N GLN A 425 -17.38 -9.16 -7.51
CA GLN A 425 -17.30 -8.12 -6.50
C GLN A 425 -17.57 -6.72 -7.07
N LEU A 426 -17.04 -6.41 -8.26
CA LEU A 426 -17.33 -5.14 -8.94
C LEU A 426 -18.82 -5.01 -9.29
N GLU A 427 -19.42 -6.08 -9.80
CA GLU A 427 -20.85 -6.10 -10.14
C GLU A 427 -21.72 -5.88 -8.90
N SER A 428 -21.43 -6.58 -7.79
CA SER A 428 -22.17 -6.42 -6.53
C SER A 428 -22.00 -5.00 -5.97
N THR A 429 -20.79 -4.45 -5.95
CA THR A 429 -20.52 -3.07 -5.52
C THR A 429 -21.28 -2.06 -6.39
N LEU A 430 -21.24 -2.18 -7.71
CA LEU A 430 -21.96 -1.27 -8.60
C LEU A 430 -23.48 -1.36 -8.43
N ARG A 431 -24.01 -2.55 -8.21
CA ARG A 431 -25.45 -2.75 -7.95
C ARG A 431 -25.88 -2.08 -6.65
N VAL A 432 -25.11 -2.25 -5.55
CA VAL A 432 -25.37 -1.59 -4.27
C VAL A 432 -25.23 -0.08 -4.39
N VAL A 433 -24.19 0.42 -5.04
CA VAL A 433 -24.00 1.87 -5.30
C VAL A 433 -25.18 2.45 -6.10
N ALA A 434 -25.66 1.73 -7.11
CA ALA A 434 -26.83 2.17 -7.87
C ALA A 434 -28.10 2.19 -6.99
N SER A 435 -28.30 1.17 -6.13
CA SER A 435 -29.41 1.17 -5.19
C SER A 435 -29.34 2.30 -4.16
N ASP A 436 -28.14 2.62 -3.65
CA ASP A 436 -27.91 3.71 -2.70
C ASP A 436 -28.15 5.10 -3.33
N LEU A 437 -27.78 5.27 -4.61
CA LEU A 437 -27.94 6.55 -5.32
C LEU A 437 -29.35 6.79 -5.87
N PHE A 438 -30.07 5.74 -6.26
CA PHE A 438 -31.35 5.84 -6.98
C PHE A 438 -32.52 5.18 -6.24
N GLY A 439 -32.28 4.44 -5.14
CA GLY A 439 -33.27 3.73 -4.38
C GLY A 439 -33.65 4.43 -3.07
N SER A 440 -34.83 4.12 -2.56
CA SER A 440 -35.31 4.54 -1.24
C SER A 440 -34.84 3.57 -0.13
N GLY A 441 -33.69 2.94 -0.28
CA GLY A 441 -33.16 2.00 0.69
C GLY A 441 -32.71 2.70 1.97
N ASP A 442 -32.92 2.07 3.13
CA ASP A 442 -32.35 2.51 4.39
C ASP A 442 -30.84 2.62 4.23
N ALA A 443 -30.32 3.84 4.26
CA ALA A 443 -28.89 4.12 4.13
C ALA A 443 -28.15 3.45 5.29
N ARG A 444 -27.62 2.24 5.04
CA ARG A 444 -26.79 1.51 6.00
C ARG A 444 -25.51 2.31 6.23
N GLY A 445 -25.16 2.58 7.48
CA GLY A 445 -24.03 3.43 7.83
C GLY A 445 -22.72 2.94 7.19
N GLY A 446 -21.95 3.87 6.62
CA GLY A 446 -20.61 3.62 6.05
C GLY A 446 -19.54 3.33 7.10
N SER A 447 -18.31 3.10 6.67
CA SER A 447 -17.15 2.91 7.55
C SER A 447 -16.91 4.14 8.45
N SER A 448 -16.51 3.90 9.69
CA SER A 448 -16.13 4.95 10.65
C SER A 448 -14.95 5.82 10.19
N ASP A 449 -14.17 5.38 9.18
CA ASP A 449 -13.12 6.17 8.54
C ASP A 449 -13.64 7.49 7.94
N THR A 450 -14.93 7.54 7.57
CA THR A 450 -15.57 8.74 7.03
C THR A 450 -15.60 9.91 8.01
N ARG A 451 -15.53 9.65 9.33
CA ARG A 451 -15.45 10.70 10.38
C ARG A 451 -14.23 11.61 10.26
N TYR A 452 -13.16 11.15 9.61
CA TYR A 452 -11.96 11.96 9.34
C TYR A 452 -12.10 12.85 8.10
N SER A 453 -13.22 12.76 7.36
CA SER A 453 -13.53 13.61 6.20
C SER A 453 -14.25 14.89 6.65
N LEU A 454 -14.00 15.99 5.92
CA LEU A 454 -14.73 17.28 6.11
C LEU A 454 -16.24 17.12 5.91
N PHE A 455 -16.67 16.11 5.14
CA PHE A 455 -18.08 15.87 4.80
C PHE A 455 -18.62 14.59 5.46
N GLY A 456 -17.84 13.96 6.35
CA GLY A 456 -18.25 12.74 7.05
C GLY A 456 -19.27 13.05 8.15
N GLY A 457 -20.27 12.18 8.27
CA GLY A 457 -21.26 12.23 9.35
C GLY A 457 -20.72 11.65 10.68
N ALA A 458 -21.54 11.70 11.73
CA ALA A 458 -21.31 10.93 12.96
C ALA A 458 -21.29 9.45 12.60
N GLY A 459 -20.18 8.77 12.88
CA GLY A 459 -20.04 7.32 12.61
C GLY A 459 -20.99 6.51 13.49
N VAL A 460 -21.31 5.29 13.03
CA VAL A 460 -22.05 4.29 13.81
C VAL A 460 -21.21 3.93 15.06
N THR A 461 -21.85 3.77 16.21
CA THR A 461 -21.15 3.36 17.44
C THR A 461 -20.69 1.91 17.35
N PRO A 462 -19.64 1.49 18.10
CA PRO A 462 -19.23 0.09 18.15
C PRO A 462 -20.36 -0.85 18.60
N GLU A 463 -21.21 -0.40 19.51
CA GLU A 463 -22.36 -1.15 20.05
C GLU A 463 -23.41 -1.39 18.96
N GLU A 464 -23.77 -0.35 18.21
CA GLU A 464 -24.70 -0.45 17.07
C GLU A 464 -24.11 -1.36 15.99
N ARG A 465 -22.81 -1.22 15.69
CA ARG A 465 -22.14 -2.04 14.68
C ARG A 465 -22.08 -3.52 15.07
N LEU A 466 -21.89 -3.83 16.34
CA LEU A 466 -21.90 -5.20 16.85
C LEU A 466 -23.33 -5.80 16.83
N ALA A 467 -24.34 -4.98 17.13
CA ALA A 467 -25.74 -5.38 17.03
C ALA A 467 -26.13 -5.71 15.58
N GLU A 468 -25.77 -4.86 14.61
CA GLU A 468 -25.95 -5.12 13.18
C GLU A 468 -25.24 -6.41 12.73
N TYR A 469 -23.99 -6.62 13.18
CA TYR A 469 -23.23 -7.83 12.88
C TYR A 469 -23.95 -9.08 13.40
N ARG A 470 -24.47 -9.04 14.62
CA ARG A 470 -25.22 -10.14 15.22
C ARG A 470 -26.50 -10.44 14.46
N GLU A 471 -27.28 -9.41 14.11
CA GLU A 471 -28.52 -9.55 13.35
C GLU A 471 -28.28 -10.15 11.97
N ASP A 472 -27.32 -9.63 11.22
CA ASP A 472 -26.91 -10.12 9.90
C ASP A 472 -26.47 -11.59 9.98
N THR A 473 -25.62 -11.91 10.98
CA THR A 473 -25.16 -13.27 11.27
C THR A 473 -26.30 -14.27 11.51
N ILE A 474 -27.29 -13.89 12.32
CA ILE A 474 -28.47 -14.74 12.59
C ILE A 474 -29.29 -14.88 11.32
N GLY A 475 -29.44 -13.80 10.55
CA GLY A 475 -30.20 -13.78 9.30
C GLY A 475 -29.70 -14.79 8.27
N TYR A 476 -28.40 -14.73 7.94
CA TYR A 476 -27.84 -15.60 6.89
C TYR A 476 -27.66 -17.06 7.35
N THR A 477 -27.58 -17.32 8.67
CA THR A 477 -27.48 -18.70 9.20
C THR A 477 -28.84 -19.36 9.49
N ARG A 478 -29.97 -18.71 9.21
CA ARG A 478 -31.33 -19.17 9.59
C ARG A 478 -31.64 -20.59 9.14
N ALA A 479 -31.31 -20.96 7.90
CA ALA A 479 -31.57 -22.31 7.37
C ALA A 479 -30.72 -23.37 8.10
N ASP A 480 -29.41 -23.13 8.22
CA ASP A 480 -28.51 -24.06 8.91
C ASP A 480 -28.80 -24.20 10.41
N ARG A 481 -29.45 -23.19 11.03
CA ARG A 481 -29.92 -23.27 12.41
C ARG A 481 -31.12 -24.17 12.55
N ALA A 482 -32.03 -24.11 11.57
CA ALA A 482 -33.18 -25.03 11.54
C ALA A 482 -32.72 -26.50 11.46
N ASP A 483 -31.60 -26.75 10.79
CA ASP A 483 -30.96 -28.07 10.70
C ASP A 483 -30.13 -28.45 11.98
N GLY A 484 -30.12 -27.63 13.02
CA GLY A 484 -29.37 -27.90 14.26
C GLY A 484 -27.85 -27.80 14.13
N LYS A 485 -27.34 -27.17 13.07
CA LYS A 485 -25.87 -27.03 12.83
C LYS A 485 -25.15 -26.04 13.76
N TYR A 486 -25.91 -25.14 14.40
CA TYR A 486 -25.41 -24.11 15.31
C TYR A 486 -26.02 -24.23 16.71
N LEU A 487 -25.35 -23.70 17.72
CA LEU A 487 -25.89 -23.64 19.07
C LEU A 487 -27.21 -22.87 19.11
N PRO A 488 -28.20 -23.31 19.93
CA PRO A 488 -29.48 -22.64 20.08
C PRO A 488 -29.33 -21.20 20.61
N LEU A 489 -30.12 -20.26 20.08
CA LEU A 489 -30.01 -18.83 20.46
C LEU A 489 -30.45 -18.55 21.90
N ASP A 490 -31.41 -19.32 22.42
CA ASP A 490 -31.87 -19.26 23.80
C ASP A 490 -30.78 -19.69 24.80
N ALA A 491 -30.00 -20.72 24.46
CA ALA A 491 -28.83 -21.10 25.26
C ALA A 491 -27.78 -19.98 25.30
N LEU A 492 -27.64 -19.19 24.22
CA LEU A 492 -26.70 -18.11 24.12
C LEU A 492 -27.11 -16.83 24.86
N ALA A 493 -28.37 -16.68 25.24
CA ALA A 493 -28.86 -15.51 25.98
C ALA A 493 -28.15 -15.31 27.33
N LYS A 494 -27.60 -16.39 27.91
CA LYS A 494 -26.84 -16.37 29.16
C LYS A 494 -25.40 -15.84 29.01
N TYR A 495 -24.92 -15.71 27.77
CA TYR A 495 -23.52 -15.40 27.44
C TYR A 495 -23.44 -14.12 26.62
N PRO A 496 -23.57 -12.93 27.23
CA PRO A 496 -23.55 -11.65 26.54
C PRO A 496 -22.17 -11.37 25.92
N THR A 497 -22.18 -10.66 24.79
CA THR A 497 -20.98 -10.21 24.09
C THR A 497 -20.93 -8.67 24.08
N PRO A 498 -20.67 -8.00 25.21
CA PRO A 498 -20.60 -6.56 25.25
C PRO A 498 -19.36 -6.08 24.50
N VAL A 499 -19.42 -4.88 23.93
CA VAL A 499 -18.24 -4.22 23.36
C VAL A 499 -17.16 -4.11 24.44
N ALA A 500 -15.93 -4.43 24.06
CA ALA A 500 -14.80 -4.32 24.98
C ALA A 500 -14.58 -2.86 25.37
N GLU A 501 -14.40 -2.61 26.64
CA GLU A 501 -14.09 -1.29 27.16
C GLU A 501 -12.75 -0.81 26.60
N LYS A 502 -12.66 0.49 26.28
CA LYS A 502 -11.37 1.07 25.87
C LYS A 502 -10.38 0.94 27.03
N GLU A 503 -9.27 0.27 26.75
CA GLU A 503 -8.19 0.11 27.71
C GLU A 503 -7.72 1.49 28.23
N ASN A 504 -7.72 1.68 29.53
CA ASN A 504 -7.19 2.90 30.15
C ASN A 504 -5.65 2.84 30.13
N LEU A 505 -5.07 3.37 29.07
CA LEU A 505 -3.65 3.28 28.80
C LEU A 505 -2.85 4.19 29.75
N PRO A 506 -1.75 3.71 30.35
CA PRO A 506 -0.98 4.48 31.31
C PRO A 506 -0.31 5.70 30.65
N LEU A 507 -0.31 6.82 31.39
CA LEU A 507 0.43 8.01 31.03
C LEU A 507 1.91 7.86 31.36
N THR A 508 2.76 8.38 30.47
CA THR A 508 4.20 8.53 30.75
C THR A 508 4.44 9.64 31.80
N PRO A 509 5.65 9.81 32.31
CA PRO A 509 5.96 10.97 33.16
C PRO A 509 5.64 12.30 32.52
N ALA A 510 5.89 12.45 31.20
CA ALA A 510 5.54 13.66 30.45
C ALA A 510 4.02 13.85 30.33
N GLY A 511 3.29 12.77 30.07
CA GLY A 511 1.82 12.81 30.03
C GLY A 511 1.22 13.16 31.39
N ARG A 512 1.73 12.59 32.48
CA ARG A 512 1.28 12.95 33.85
C ARG A 512 1.54 14.41 34.18
N ALA A 513 2.68 14.97 33.75
CA ALA A 513 2.94 16.40 33.92
C ALA A 513 1.95 17.29 33.18
N LEU A 514 1.47 16.87 32.01
CA LEU A 514 0.38 17.59 31.31
C LEU A 514 -0.96 17.42 32.01
N ASP A 515 -1.25 16.23 32.49
CA ASP A 515 -2.50 15.93 33.21
C ASP A 515 -2.63 16.72 34.51
N THR A 516 -1.50 16.93 35.25
CA THR A 516 -1.49 17.77 36.47
C THR A 516 -1.82 19.24 36.23
N VAL A 517 -1.64 19.74 35.00
CA VAL A 517 -2.07 21.12 34.63
C VAL A 517 -3.48 21.15 34.00
N GLY A 518 -4.24 20.06 34.12
CA GLY A 518 -5.64 19.97 33.67
C GLY A 518 -5.82 19.62 32.20
N LEU A 519 -4.78 19.18 31.49
CA LEU A 519 -4.86 18.76 30.09
C LEU A 519 -5.07 17.24 30.00
N SER A 520 -6.26 16.80 29.61
CA SER A 520 -6.53 15.38 29.34
C SER A 520 -5.68 14.90 28.16
N VAL A 521 -4.67 14.09 28.41
CA VAL A 521 -3.74 13.58 27.40
C VAL A 521 -4.42 12.70 26.34
N PRO A 522 -5.36 11.78 26.68
CA PRO A 522 -6.11 11.04 25.67
C PRO A 522 -6.92 11.94 24.73
N ALA A 523 -7.59 12.96 25.29
CA ALA A 523 -8.32 13.94 24.48
C ALA A 523 -7.38 14.76 23.58
N LEU A 524 -6.24 15.21 24.11
CA LEU A 524 -5.22 15.95 23.36
C LEU A 524 -4.71 15.13 22.15
N ASN A 525 -4.34 13.85 22.35
CA ASN A 525 -3.91 12.96 21.26
C ASN A 525 -5.02 12.79 20.20
N GLY A 526 -6.28 12.65 20.60
CA GLY A 526 -7.41 12.57 19.69
C GLY A 526 -7.62 13.86 18.87
N VAL A 527 -7.56 15.02 19.54
CA VAL A 527 -7.69 16.34 18.90
C VAL A 527 -6.54 16.60 17.91
N LEU A 528 -5.29 16.29 18.27
CA LEU A 528 -4.14 16.46 17.38
C LEU A 528 -4.31 15.65 16.11
N ARG A 529 -4.72 14.39 16.22
CA ARG A 529 -4.93 13.50 15.06
C ARG A 529 -6.08 13.97 14.17
N GLN A 530 -7.19 14.41 14.76
CA GLN A 530 -8.31 15.00 14.02
C GLN A 530 -7.90 16.30 13.32
N ALA A 531 -7.15 17.16 14.02
CA ALA A 531 -6.64 18.41 13.46
C ALA A 531 -5.65 18.15 12.30
N ALA A 532 -4.79 17.13 12.40
CA ALA A 532 -3.88 16.74 11.32
C ALA A 532 -4.64 16.30 10.06
N ALA A 533 -5.69 15.49 10.23
CA ALA A 533 -6.52 15.03 9.11
C ALA A 533 -7.24 16.19 8.42
N LEU A 534 -7.88 17.07 9.21
CA LEU A 534 -8.58 18.27 8.71
C LEU A 534 -7.60 19.26 8.05
N LEU A 535 -6.42 19.45 8.64
CA LEU A 535 -5.38 20.32 8.09
C LEU A 535 -4.97 19.89 6.67
N LEU A 536 -4.72 18.61 6.45
CA LEU A 536 -4.35 18.12 5.13
C LEU A 536 -5.44 18.38 4.09
N GLN A 537 -6.71 18.15 4.43
CA GLN A 537 -7.86 18.40 3.56
C GLN A 537 -8.03 19.89 3.25
N VAL A 538 -7.94 20.75 4.28
CA VAL A 538 -7.98 22.22 4.10
C VAL A 538 -6.83 22.68 3.21
N LEU A 539 -5.62 22.18 3.41
CA LEU A 539 -4.46 22.54 2.58
C LEU A 539 -4.64 22.15 1.12
N VAL A 540 -5.28 21.00 0.81
CA VAL A 540 -5.64 20.62 -0.58
C VAL A 540 -6.54 21.71 -1.17
N LEU A 541 -7.66 22.05 -0.50
CA LEU A 541 -8.66 22.98 -1.02
C LEU A 541 -8.09 24.40 -1.16
N VAL A 542 -7.39 24.89 -0.14
CA VAL A 542 -6.75 26.21 -0.16
C VAL A 542 -5.70 26.28 -1.26
N GLY A 543 -4.82 25.28 -1.35
CA GLY A 543 -3.79 25.22 -2.38
C GLY A 543 -4.37 25.13 -3.78
N PHE A 544 -5.46 24.38 -3.98
CA PHE A 544 -6.16 24.27 -5.26
C PHE A 544 -6.75 25.65 -5.67
N VAL A 545 -7.47 26.33 -4.77
CA VAL A 545 -8.03 27.66 -5.02
C VAL A 545 -6.93 28.68 -5.35
N ILE A 546 -5.82 28.67 -4.60
CA ILE A 546 -4.70 29.59 -4.83
C ILE A 546 -4.03 29.32 -6.19
N ALA A 547 -3.84 28.06 -6.53
CA ALA A 547 -3.26 27.66 -7.81
C ALA A 547 -4.14 28.10 -8.99
N LEU A 548 -5.47 28.01 -8.88
CA LEU A 548 -6.41 28.48 -9.89
C LEU A 548 -6.41 30.01 -10.04
N ARG A 549 -6.24 30.75 -8.95
CA ARG A 549 -6.19 32.23 -8.97
C ARG A 549 -4.91 32.78 -9.61
N GLY A 550 -3.85 31.99 -9.72
CA GLY A 550 -2.60 32.31 -10.41
C GLY A 550 -1.76 33.43 -9.76
N ARG A 551 -2.37 34.37 -9.05
CA ARG A 551 -1.69 35.49 -8.37
C ARG A 551 -1.02 34.99 -7.07
N LYS A 552 0.31 35.14 -6.98
CA LYS A 552 1.12 34.73 -5.81
C LYS A 552 1.07 33.23 -5.48
N SER A 553 0.71 32.38 -6.46
CA SER A 553 0.76 30.93 -6.29
C SER A 553 2.24 30.43 -6.27
N PRO A 554 2.60 29.51 -5.36
CA PRO A 554 3.91 28.87 -5.36
C PRO A 554 4.20 28.03 -6.62
N PHE A 555 3.17 27.64 -7.37
CA PHE A 555 3.28 26.99 -8.68
C PHE A 555 2.05 27.26 -9.54
N THR A 556 2.21 27.13 -10.85
CA THR A 556 1.12 27.25 -11.83
C THR A 556 0.83 25.87 -12.41
N PRO A 557 -0.29 25.22 -12.03
CA PRO A 557 -0.63 23.91 -12.52
C PRO A 557 -0.96 23.94 -14.02
N VAL A 558 -0.55 22.91 -14.74
CA VAL A 558 -1.04 22.68 -16.09
C VAL A 558 -2.47 22.15 -16.05
N ARG A 559 -3.20 22.31 -17.15
CA ARG A 559 -4.62 21.94 -17.23
C ARG A 559 -4.89 20.50 -16.86
N ASP A 560 -4.06 19.54 -17.33
CA ASP A 560 -4.19 18.13 -17.00
C ASP A 560 -4.08 17.88 -15.49
N GLN A 561 -3.24 18.61 -14.76
CA GLN A 561 -3.14 18.50 -13.30
C GLN A 561 -4.42 18.99 -12.60
N ILE A 562 -5.01 20.08 -13.08
CA ILE A 562 -6.26 20.60 -12.52
C ILE A 562 -7.38 19.58 -12.72
N THR A 563 -7.54 19.06 -13.94
CA THR A 563 -8.63 18.12 -14.24
C THR A 563 -8.46 16.79 -13.51
N LEU A 564 -7.23 16.26 -13.39
CA LEU A 564 -6.94 15.06 -12.62
C LEU A 564 -7.17 15.26 -11.12
N THR A 565 -6.80 16.43 -10.58
CA THR A 565 -7.08 16.75 -9.18
C THR A 565 -8.58 16.84 -8.93
N VAL A 566 -9.35 17.47 -9.84
CA VAL A 566 -10.82 17.47 -9.74
C VAL A 566 -11.37 16.05 -9.79
N GLY A 567 -10.86 15.21 -10.69
CA GLY A 567 -11.24 13.79 -10.77
C GLY A 567 -10.97 13.03 -9.47
N ALA A 568 -9.77 13.21 -8.89
CA ALA A 568 -9.41 12.57 -7.63
C ALA A 568 -10.28 13.08 -6.45
N LEU A 569 -10.54 14.39 -6.38
CA LEU A 569 -11.43 14.97 -5.36
C LEU A 569 -12.89 14.53 -5.53
N ALA A 570 -13.36 14.36 -6.77
CA ALA A 570 -14.69 13.82 -7.05
C ALA A 570 -14.81 12.36 -6.61
N MET A 571 -13.79 11.54 -6.85
CA MET A 571 -13.74 10.18 -6.32
C MET A 571 -13.72 10.16 -4.79
N MET A 572 -12.95 11.04 -4.15
CA MET A 572 -12.97 11.19 -2.69
C MET A 572 -14.36 11.55 -2.16
N GLY A 573 -15.05 12.49 -2.82
CA GLY A 573 -16.43 12.85 -2.51
C GLY A 573 -17.37 11.65 -2.63
N LEU A 574 -17.23 10.87 -3.71
CA LEU A 574 -18.04 9.67 -3.93
C LEU A 574 -17.81 8.63 -2.83
N PHE A 575 -16.56 8.36 -2.44
CA PHE A 575 -16.24 7.45 -1.34
C PHE A 575 -16.77 7.93 0.02
N THR A 576 -16.91 9.23 0.21
CA THR A 576 -17.45 9.80 1.46
C THR A 576 -18.99 9.77 1.47
N LEU A 577 -19.62 9.98 0.32
CA LEU A 577 -21.08 10.12 0.20
C LEU A 577 -21.79 8.78 -0.03
N VAL A 578 -21.09 7.76 -0.57
CA VAL A 578 -21.66 6.43 -0.84
C VAL A 578 -21.09 5.42 0.16
N PRO A 579 -21.89 4.99 1.16
CA PRO A 579 -21.42 4.17 2.28
C PRO A 579 -20.70 2.89 1.85
N GLN A 580 -21.23 2.16 0.89
CA GLN A 580 -20.67 0.89 0.43
C GLN A 580 -19.24 1.06 -0.14
N LEU A 581 -18.97 2.12 -0.89
CA LEU A 581 -17.63 2.38 -1.43
C LEU A 581 -16.60 2.61 -0.32
N SER A 582 -17.00 3.24 0.79
CA SER A 582 -16.11 3.42 1.95
C SER A 582 -15.79 2.11 2.66
N VAL A 583 -16.67 1.12 2.57
CA VAL A 583 -16.47 -0.24 3.10
C VAL A 583 -15.51 -1.04 2.22
N ASP A 584 -15.74 -1.04 0.91
CA ASP A 584 -14.95 -1.84 -0.04
C ASP A 584 -13.52 -1.29 -0.26
N TYR A 585 -13.38 0.03 -0.24
CA TYR A 585 -12.08 0.71 -0.43
C TYR A 585 -11.98 1.92 0.49
N SER A 586 -11.37 1.76 1.66
CA SER A 586 -11.25 2.79 2.70
C SER A 586 -10.97 4.19 2.15
N VAL A 587 -11.66 5.20 2.68
CA VAL A 587 -11.45 6.63 2.34
C VAL A 587 -9.99 7.04 2.52
N LEU A 588 -9.30 6.48 3.52
CA LEU A 588 -7.88 6.75 3.76
C LEU A 588 -7.00 6.21 2.62
N ARG A 589 -7.27 5.01 2.11
CA ARG A 589 -6.57 4.45 0.93
C ARG A 589 -6.84 5.28 -0.33
N ALA A 590 -8.08 5.74 -0.52
CA ALA A 590 -8.45 6.63 -1.63
C ALA A 590 -7.72 7.98 -1.53
N PHE A 591 -7.57 8.55 -0.33
CA PHE A 591 -6.79 9.77 -0.10
C PHE A 591 -5.30 9.55 -0.43
N GLN A 592 -4.70 8.46 0.05
CA GLN A 592 -3.30 8.11 -0.29
C GLN A 592 -3.09 8.00 -1.79
N GLN A 593 -4.02 7.37 -2.51
CA GLN A 593 -3.98 7.31 -3.97
C GLN A 593 -4.13 8.69 -4.61
N GLY A 594 -5.03 9.52 -4.09
CA GLY A 594 -5.27 10.89 -4.53
C GLY A 594 -4.04 11.79 -4.38
N LEU A 595 -3.17 11.55 -3.37
CA LEU A 595 -1.93 12.28 -3.18
C LEU A 595 -0.99 12.21 -4.41
N LEU A 596 -1.11 11.20 -5.26
CA LEU A 596 -0.37 11.15 -6.52
C LEU A 596 -0.78 12.29 -7.48
N PHE A 597 -1.96 12.87 -7.31
CA PHE A 597 -2.49 13.95 -8.14
C PHE A 597 -2.47 15.30 -7.42
N PHE A 598 -2.89 15.37 -6.15
CA PHE A 598 -3.11 16.63 -5.45
C PHE A 598 -2.05 16.99 -4.39
N ALA A 599 -1.02 16.17 -4.14
CA ALA A 599 0.07 16.55 -3.21
C ALA A 599 0.74 17.91 -3.53
N PRO A 600 0.95 18.34 -4.79
CA PRO A 600 1.48 19.66 -5.08
C PRO A 600 0.56 20.81 -4.64
N PHE A 601 -0.74 20.58 -4.56
CA PHE A 601 -1.68 21.57 -4.05
C PHE A 601 -1.61 21.66 -2.53
N ILE A 602 -1.43 20.53 -1.80
CA ILE A 602 -1.14 20.57 -0.34
C ILE A 602 0.13 21.39 -0.09
N ALA A 603 1.19 21.12 -0.84
CA ALA A 603 2.46 21.85 -0.73
C ALA A 603 2.29 23.35 -1.00
N ALA A 604 1.48 23.72 -2.01
CA ALA A 604 1.17 25.10 -2.32
C ALA A 604 0.35 25.77 -1.19
N GLY A 605 -0.64 25.08 -0.65
CA GLY A 605 -1.45 25.54 0.50
C GLY A 605 -0.58 25.78 1.74
N ALA A 606 0.31 24.85 2.07
CA ALA A 606 1.23 24.94 3.18
C ALA A 606 2.20 26.14 3.04
N LEU A 607 2.81 26.29 1.87
CA LEU A 607 3.70 27.44 1.59
C LEU A 607 2.95 28.78 1.64
N TRP A 608 1.72 28.82 1.15
CA TRP A 608 0.89 30.00 1.24
C TRP A 608 0.52 30.35 2.68
N ALA A 609 0.20 29.37 3.51
CA ALA A 609 -0.13 29.58 4.91
C ALA A 609 1.02 30.24 5.68
N VAL A 610 2.27 29.80 5.44
CA VAL A 610 3.45 30.34 6.13
C VAL A 610 4.08 31.56 5.43
N ARG A 611 3.55 32.06 4.31
CA ARG A 611 4.17 33.12 3.50
C ARG A 611 4.46 34.42 4.25
N ARG A 612 3.63 34.74 5.28
CA ARG A 612 3.81 35.95 6.10
C ARG A 612 5.06 35.90 6.97
N ALA A 613 5.61 34.70 7.24
CA ALA A 613 6.83 34.54 8.00
C ALA A 613 8.11 34.94 7.20
N GLY A 614 7.98 35.32 5.92
CA GLY A 614 9.08 35.82 5.09
C GLY A 614 10.26 34.84 5.04
N ARG A 615 11.46 35.27 5.47
CA ARG A 615 12.67 34.42 5.51
C ARG A 615 12.54 33.24 6.49
N ARG A 616 11.64 33.30 7.47
CA ARG A 616 11.40 32.24 8.45
C ARG A 616 10.35 31.21 7.95
N ALA A 617 9.78 31.40 6.77
CA ALA A 617 8.72 30.50 6.24
C ALA A 617 9.18 29.03 6.17
N VAL A 618 10.41 28.75 5.66
CA VAL A 618 10.92 27.38 5.60
C VAL A 618 11.18 26.79 6.98
N PRO A 619 11.88 27.46 7.92
CA PRO A 619 11.96 26.99 9.31
C PRO A 619 10.60 26.71 9.99
N VAL A 620 9.64 27.60 9.86
CA VAL A 620 8.27 27.41 10.40
C VAL A 620 7.64 26.16 9.80
N LEU A 621 7.75 26.00 8.48
CA LEU A 621 7.22 24.81 7.79
C LEU A 621 7.92 23.53 8.25
N CYS A 622 9.22 23.56 8.52
CA CYS A 622 9.94 22.41 9.07
C CYS A 622 9.41 22.00 10.45
N VAL A 623 9.11 22.94 11.32
CA VAL A 623 8.50 22.67 12.64
C VAL A 623 7.12 22.03 12.47
N LEU A 624 6.27 22.59 11.59
CA LEU A 624 4.94 22.05 11.32
C LEU A 624 4.99 20.64 10.73
N VAL A 625 5.86 20.40 9.75
CA VAL A 625 6.07 19.09 9.13
C VAL A 625 6.63 18.09 10.14
N ALA A 626 7.60 18.49 10.98
CA ALA A 626 8.15 17.62 12.01
C ALA A 626 7.08 17.25 13.06
N GLY A 627 6.30 18.22 13.52
CA GLY A 627 5.18 17.98 14.44
C GLY A 627 4.14 17.02 13.83
N LEU A 628 3.74 17.26 12.58
CA LEU A 628 2.80 16.40 11.86
C LEU A 628 3.34 14.96 11.72
N LEU A 629 4.59 14.79 11.32
CA LEU A 629 5.22 13.46 11.18
C LEU A 629 5.31 12.73 12.51
N LEU A 630 5.79 13.38 13.57
CA LEU A 630 5.96 12.77 14.88
C LEU A 630 4.60 12.42 15.52
N ASP A 631 3.55 13.20 15.28
CA ASP A 631 2.20 12.88 15.72
C ASP A 631 1.61 11.70 14.92
N LEU A 632 1.58 11.80 13.61
CA LEU A 632 0.95 10.79 12.74
C LEU A 632 1.67 9.44 12.79
N THR A 633 3.00 9.40 12.95
CA THR A 633 3.78 8.18 13.15
C THR A 633 3.64 7.58 14.55
N GLY A 634 2.96 8.27 15.48
CA GLY A 634 2.72 7.80 16.83
C GLY A 634 3.87 8.06 17.81
N ALA A 635 4.91 8.83 17.42
CA ALA A 635 6.00 9.17 18.33
C ALA A 635 5.53 10.10 19.47
N VAL A 636 4.66 11.09 19.18
CA VAL A 636 4.07 11.98 20.19
C VAL A 636 3.14 11.21 21.13
N PRO A 637 2.15 10.43 20.65
CA PRO A 637 1.35 9.57 21.50
C PRO A 637 2.18 8.60 22.36
N LYS A 638 3.26 8.03 21.81
CA LYS A 638 4.18 7.16 22.57
C LYS A 638 4.93 7.91 23.67
N ALA A 639 5.30 9.16 23.43
CA ALA A 639 5.99 10.00 24.41
C ALA A 639 5.06 10.49 25.54
N LEU A 640 3.77 10.67 25.27
CA LEU A 640 2.78 11.15 26.24
C LEU A 640 2.04 10.01 26.95
N GLY A 641 1.82 8.88 26.29
CA GLY A 641 0.94 7.81 26.76
C GLY A 641 -0.54 8.14 26.53
N GLY A 642 -1.44 7.36 27.11
CA GLY A 642 -2.89 7.57 27.03
C GLY A 642 -3.50 7.35 25.63
N TYR A 643 -2.76 6.76 24.69
CA TYR A 643 -3.19 6.45 23.34
C TYR A 643 -2.57 5.13 22.85
N PRO A 644 -3.30 4.31 22.09
CA PRO A 644 -2.77 3.04 21.58
C PRO A 644 -1.51 3.25 20.74
N ALA A 645 -0.47 2.50 21.07
CA ALA A 645 0.79 2.58 20.32
C ALA A 645 0.66 1.97 18.93
N GLN A 646 1.37 2.53 17.96
CA GLN A 646 1.53 1.95 16.64
C GLN A 646 2.30 0.63 16.72
N LEU A 647 2.00 -0.31 15.83
CA LEU A 647 2.67 -1.62 15.73
C LEU A 647 4.19 -1.49 15.63
N ALA A 648 4.67 -0.48 14.92
CA ALA A 648 6.11 -0.18 14.76
C ALA A 648 6.82 0.23 16.07
N LEU A 649 6.06 0.58 17.14
CA LEU A 649 6.60 1.19 18.35
C LEU A 649 6.39 0.36 19.62
N SER A 650 5.53 -0.66 19.60
CA SER A 650 5.17 -1.40 20.81
C SER A 650 4.78 -2.85 20.52
N ASN A 651 4.91 -3.70 21.55
CA ASN A 651 4.37 -5.04 21.62
C ASN A 651 3.03 -5.05 22.39
N SER A 652 2.25 -4.00 22.26
CA SER A 652 0.91 -3.87 22.87
C SER A 652 0.02 -2.96 22.02
N GLY A 653 -1.27 -2.99 22.28
CA GLY A 653 -2.27 -2.19 21.63
C GLY A 653 -3.00 -2.93 20.48
N PRO A 654 -4.14 -2.37 19.99
CA PRO A 654 -5.05 -3.08 19.09
C PRO A 654 -4.40 -3.63 17.83
N ALA A 655 -3.46 -2.87 17.21
CA ALA A 655 -2.77 -3.33 16.01
C ALA A 655 -1.83 -4.52 16.30
N TYR A 656 -1.23 -4.57 17.47
CA TYR A 656 -0.41 -5.71 17.89
C TYR A 656 -1.30 -6.93 18.17
N ASP A 657 -2.36 -6.76 18.94
CA ASP A 657 -3.28 -7.83 19.31
C ASP A 657 -3.94 -8.48 18.07
N ILE A 658 -4.27 -7.67 17.07
CA ILE A 658 -4.95 -8.12 15.85
C ILE A 658 -3.98 -8.72 14.82
N TYR A 659 -2.84 -8.07 14.56
CA TYR A 659 -2.02 -8.35 13.38
C TYR A 659 -0.73 -9.12 13.67
N TYR A 660 -0.25 -9.14 14.92
CA TYR A 660 1.02 -9.79 15.23
C TYR A 660 0.86 -11.31 15.37
N PRO A 661 1.61 -12.12 14.57
CA PRO A 661 1.53 -13.58 14.68
C PRO A 661 2.40 -14.11 15.83
N HIS A 662 1.79 -14.86 16.72
CA HIS A 662 2.46 -15.48 17.87
C HIS A 662 2.89 -16.92 17.57
N ALA A 663 4.01 -17.37 18.16
CA ALA A 663 4.49 -18.73 17.99
C ALA A 663 3.54 -19.77 18.61
N GLU A 664 2.84 -19.38 19.69
CA GLU A 664 1.84 -20.15 20.40
C GLU A 664 0.66 -20.52 19.50
N ASP A 665 0.12 -19.54 18.75
CA ASP A 665 -0.96 -19.73 17.78
C ASP A 665 -0.54 -20.75 16.70
N ARG A 666 0.69 -20.63 16.19
CA ARG A 666 1.21 -21.53 15.15
C ARG A 666 1.39 -22.96 15.67
N ARG A 667 1.90 -23.12 16.91
CA ARG A 667 2.02 -24.46 17.52
C ARG A 667 0.66 -25.11 17.72
N ALA A 668 -0.35 -24.35 18.16
CA ALA A 668 -1.71 -24.85 18.30
C ALA A 668 -2.33 -25.26 16.96
N ALA A 669 -2.14 -24.45 15.90
CA ALA A 669 -2.63 -24.78 14.56
C ALA A 669 -1.96 -26.03 13.98
N MET A 670 -0.63 -26.18 14.15
CA MET A 670 0.09 -27.38 13.68
C MET A 670 -0.37 -28.64 14.43
N TRP A 671 -0.54 -28.55 15.76
CA TRP A 671 -1.10 -29.65 16.55
C TRP A 671 -2.52 -30.02 16.09
N LEU A 672 -3.33 -29.00 15.85
CA LEU A 672 -4.72 -29.21 15.42
C LEU A 672 -4.81 -29.87 14.05
N ASN A 673 -3.95 -29.50 13.08
CA ASN A 673 -3.88 -30.17 11.79
C ASN A 673 -3.64 -31.68 11.92
N GLN A 674 -2.75 -32.09 12.85
CA GLN A 674 -2.47 -33.51 13.09
C GLN A 674 -3.65 -34.20 13.77
N ARG A 675 -4.31 -33.51 14.70
CA ARG A 675 -5.40 -34.09 15.50
C ARG A 675 -6.71 -34.18 14.72
N ALA A 676 -7.02 -33.20 13.87
CA ALA A 676 -8.22 -33.12 13.06
C ALA A 676 -8.05 -33.77 11.66
N ALA A 677 -6.88 -34.34 11.37
CA ALA A 677 -6.67 -35.02 10.09
C ALA A 677 -7.60 -36.23 9.97
N GLY A 678 -8.41 -36.26 8.91
CA GLY A 678 -9.42 -37.30 8.66
C GLY A 678 -10.76 -37.08 9.36
N ASP A 679 -10.93 -36.04 10.18
CA ASP A 679 -12.22 -35.64 10.71
C ASP A 679 -12.96 -34.72 9.72
N ASP A 680 -14.27 -34.94 9.52
CA ASP A 680 -15.11 -34.04 8.72
C ASP A 680 -15.51 -32.76 9.48
N LEU A 681 -15.04 -32.62 10.73
CA LEU A 681 -15.36 -31.48 11.57
C LEU A 681 -14.62 -30.21 11.12
N VAL A 682 -15.34 -29.10 11.17
CA VAL A 682 -14.79 -27.77 10.86
C VAL A 682 -13.99 -27.26 12.07
N VAL A 683 -12.86 -26.62 11.80
CA VAL A 683 -12.12 -25.82 12.79
C VAL A 683 -12.64 -24.39 12.72
N GLN A 684 -13.20 -23.90 13.84
CA GLN A 684 -13.59 -22.49 13.98
C GLN A 684 -12.51 -21.75 14.75
N THR A 685 -12.17 -20.57 14.26
CA THR A 685 -11.23 -19.67 14.95
C THR A 685 -11.65 -18.22 14.72
N ASP A 686 -11.14 -17.27 15.51
CA ASP A 686 -11.44 -15.88 15.26
C ASP A 686 -10.82 -15.42 13.93
N ARG A 687 -11.44 -14.42 13.31
CA ARG A 687 -11.07 -13.91 11.97
C ARG A 687 -9.57 -13.61 11.84
N TYR A 688 -8.96 -13.03 12.85
CA TYR A 688 -7.57 -12.61 12.79
C TYR A 688 -6.59 -13.75 13.07
N SER A 689 -6.94 -14.68 13.96
CA SER A 689 -6.21 -15.95 14.11
C SER A 689 -6.31 -16.78 12.83
N PHE A 690 -7.50 -16.88 12.20
CA PHE A 690 -7.64 -17.52 10.89
C PHE A 690 -6.71 -16.86 9.86
N SER A 691 -6.75 -15.54 9.72
CA SER A 691 -5.92 -14.82 8.75
C SER A 691 -4.43 -15.11 8.95
N ARG A 692 -3.92 -15.04 10.19
CA ARG A 692 -2.51 -15.30 10.52
C ARG A 692 -2.07 -16.76 10.32
N LEU A 693 -3.00 -17.70 10.35
CA LEU A 693 -2.74 -19.14 10.33
C LEU A 693 -3.19 -19.83 9.03
N GLN A 694 -3.87 -19.12 8.11
CA GLN A 694 -4.49 -19.72 6.91
C GLN A 694 -3.50 -20.47 6.02
N THR A 695 -2.21 -20.07 5.99
CA THR A 695 -1.17 -20.78 5.24
C THR A 695 -0.69 -22.07 5.93
N LEU A 696 -1.08 -22.30 7.17
CA LEU A 696 -0.75 -23.50 7.94
C LEU A 696 -1.86 -24.52 7.98
N PHE A 697 -3.13 -24.07 7.91
CA PHE A 697 -4.26 -24.99 7.97
C PHE A 697 -4.32 -25.90 6.76
N THR A 698 -4.38 -27.21 7.03
CA THR A 698 -4.63 -28.27 6.05
C THR A 698 -6.02 -28.89 6.20
N VAL A 699 -6.79 -28.41 7.18
CA VAL A 699 -8.15 -28.86 7.53
C VAL A 699 -9.17 -27.78 7.20
N ARG A 700 -10.44 -28.17 7.08
CA ARG A 700 -11.53 -27.23 6.78
C ARG A 700 -11.69 -26.25 7.93
N THR A 701 -11.57 -24.95 7.65
CA THR A 701 -11.62 -23.89 8.65
C THR A 701 -12.73 -22.87 8.39
N GLN A 702 -13.23 -22.23 9.45
CA GLN A 702 -14.19 -21.12 9.42
C GLN A 702 -13.66 -19.98 10.29
N ASP A 703 -13.72 -18.76 9.80
CA ASP A 703 -13.13 -17.55 10.40
C ASP A 703 -14.07 -16.82 11.37
N SER A 704 -14.85 -17.54 12.16
CA SER A 704 -15.70 -16.94 13.18
C SER A 704 -15.91 -17.85 14.39
N VAL A 705 -15.74 -17.24 15.57
CA VAL A 705 -16.05 -17.84 16.87
C VAL A 705 -17.14 -17.05 17.61
N HIS A 706 -17.82 -16.10 16.95
CA HIS A 706 -18.92 -15.39 17.60
C HIS A 706 -19.94 -16.40 18.12
N PRO A 707 -20.47 -16.27 19.36
CA PRO A 707 -21.40 -17.25 19.95
C PRO A 707 -22.53 -17.66 19.03
N ALA A 708 -23.12 -16.70 18.30
CA ALA A 708 -24.15 -16.96 17.33
C ALA A 708 -23.67 -17.77 16.09
N LEU A 709 -22.40 -17.97 15.87
CA LEU A 709 -21.80 -18.75 14.77
C LEU A 709 -21.12 -20.03 15.25
N LEU A 710 -21.18 -20.35 16.54
CA LEU A 710 -20.62 -21.60 17.05
C LEU A 710 -21.45 -22.79 16.57
N ARG A 711 -20.80 -23.69 15.84
CA ARG A 711 -21.43 -24.93 15.37
C ARG A 711 -21.63 -25.88 16.53
N SER A 712 -22.68 -26.72 16.46
CA SER A 712 -22.96 -27.74 17.47
C SER A 712 -21.79 -28.70 17.64
N GLN A 713 -21.10 -29.04 16.53
CA GLN A 713 -19.91 -29.88 16.50
C GLN A 713 -18.84 -29.23 15.67
N SER A 714 -17.73 -28.88 16.30
CA SER A 714 -16.53 -28.29 15.65
C SER A 714 -15.37 -28.29 16.61
N TYR A 715 -14.15 -28.18 16.11
CA TYR A 715 -13.03 -27.70 16.89
C TYR A 715 -13.11 -26.19 16.98
N VAL A 716 -12.78 -25.63 18.15
CA VAL A 716 -12.68 -24.18 18.36
C VAL A 716 -11.28 -23.83 18.81
N LEU A 717 -10.52 -23.10 17.97
CA LEU A 717 -9.19 -22.59 18.30
C LEU A 717 -9.33 -21.11 18.70
N LEU A 718 -9.04 -20.79 19.94
CA LEU A 718 -8.85 -19.42 20.38
C LEU A 718 -7.35 -19.08 20.37
N GLY A 719 -6.98 -18.06 19.58
CA GLY A 719 -5.60 -17.58 19.51
C GLY A 719 -5.21 -16.70 20.69
N SER A 720 -4.08 -16.01 20.56
CA SER A 720 -3.43 -15.30 21.68
C SER A 720 -4.28 -14.19 22.28
N THR A 721 -5.02 -13.43 21.50
CA THR A 721 -5.85 -12.33 22.01
C THR A 721 -7.08 -12.86 22.77
N PRO A 722 -7.91 -13.76 22.19
CA PRO A 722 -9.01 -14.35 22.94
C PRO A 722 -8.56 -15.11 24.19
N THR A 723 -7.39 -15.74 24.16
CA THR A 723 -6.89 -16.52 25.30
C THR A 723 -6.36 -15.66 26.45
N ARG A 724 -5.72 -14.51 26.14
CA ARG A 724 -5.06 -13.66 27.15
C ARG A 724 -5.95 -12.54 27.66
N LYS A 725 -6.89 -12.03 26.85
CA LYS A 725 -7.71 -10.84 27.14
C LYS A 725 -9.20 -11.13 27.20
N ASP A 726 -9.63 -12.34 26.83
CA ASP A 726 -11.04 -12.70 26.59
C ASP A 726 -11.73 -11.69 25.63
N GLU A 727 -11.01 -11.31 24.57
CA GLU A 727 -11.48 -10.36 23.58
C GLU A 727 -11.39 -10.95 22.17
N VAL A 728 -12.42 -10.70 21.35
CA VAL A 728 -12.45 -11.05 19.93
C VAL A 728 -12.79 -9.82 19.12
N THR A 729 -12.07 -9.59 18.04
CA THR A 729 -12.34 -8.51 17.09
C THR A 729 -12.98 -9.06 15.83
N VAL A 730 -14.08 -8.43 15.40
CA VAL A 730 -14.73 -8.67 14.11
C VAL A 730 -14.50 -7.47 13.18
N PHE A 731 -14.48 -7.75 11.89
CA PHE A 731 -14.51 -6.70 10.86
C PHE A 731 -15.85 -6.75 10.17
N PHE A 732 -16.62 -5.70 10.30
CA PHE A 732 -17.94 -5.62 9.71
C PHE A 732 -18.22 -4.23 9.15
N ARG A 733 -18.63 -4.15 7.89
CA ARG A 733 -18.91 -2.91 7.16
C ARG A 733 -17.82 -1.84 7.27
N GLY A 734 -16.55 -2.25 7.13
CA GLY A 734 -15.39 -1.36 7.16
C GLY A 734 -14.89 -1.02 8.56
N ASP A 735 -15.52 -1.50 9.62
CA ASP A 735 -15.18 -1.22 11.01
C ASP A 735 -14.62 -2.43 11.74
N LEU A 736 -13.65 -2.17 12.62
CA LEU A 736 -13.14 -3.12 13.58
C LEU A 736 -13.90 -2.93 14.89
N VAL A 737 -14.59 -3.97 15.35
CA VAL A 737 -15.30 -3.97 16.63
C VAL A 737 -14.77 -5.10 17.50
N THR A 738 -14.26 -4.74 18.67
CA THR A 738 -13.79 -5.70 19.68
C THR A 738 -14.86 -5.87 20.75
N TYR A 739 -15.17 -7.12 21.08
CA TYR A 739 -16.14 -7.47 22.13
C TYR A 739 -15.52 -8.44 23.12
N ARG A 740 -16.03 -8.47 24.35
CA ARG A 740 -15.68 -9.46 25.36
C ARG A 740 -16.25 -10.82 24.97
N TYR A 741 -15.36 -11.79 24.88
CA TYR A 741 -15.69 -13.15 24.51
C TYR A 741 -16.12 -13.96 25.74
N PRO A 742 -17.33 -14.55 25.76
CA PRO A 742 -17.78 -15.33 26.90
C PRO A 742 -17.13 -16.72 26.89
N ARG A 743 -15.94 -16.84 27.45
CA ARG A 743 -15.18 -18.09 27.46
C ARG A 743 -15.89 -19.21 28.21
N ASP A 744 -16.66 -18.87 29.25
CA ASP A 744 -17.49 -19.79 30.02
C ASP A 744 -18.48 -20.59 29.14
N LEU A 745 -18.88 -20.02 28.01
CA LEU A 745 -19.70 -20.74 27.01
C LEU A 745 -18.96 -21.98 26.49
N LEU A 746 -17.68 -21.87 26.18
CA LEU A 746 -16.88 -23.00 25.70
C LEU A 746 -16.57 -23.98 26.82
N ASP A 747 -16.25 -23.48 28.02
CA ASP A 747 -15.96 -24.32 29.20
C ASP A 747 -17.17 -25.16 29.63
N THR A 748 -18.41 -24.66 29.39
CA THR A 748 -19.64 -25.39 29.70
C THR A 748 -20.14 -26.29 28.59
N THR A 749 -19.82 -26.01 27.34
CA THR A 749 -20.39 -26.73 26.17
C THR A 749 -19.39 -27.64 25.47
N ARG A 750 -18.11 -27.58 25.82
CA ARG A 750 -17.02 -28.29 25.13
C ARG A 750 -15.93 -28.75 26.10
N ASN A 751 -15.13 -29.70 25.64
CA ASN A 751 -13.94 -30.15 26.34
C ASN A 751 -12.71 -29.39 25.86
N LEU A 752 -11.90 -28.87 26.80
CA LEU A 752 -10.58 -28.34 26.53
C LEU A 752 -9.64 -29.51 26.21
N ILE A 753 -9.10 -29.55 24.98
CA ILE A 753 -8.26 -30.66 24.49
C ILE A 753 -6.80 -30.28 24.24
N TYR A 754 -6.51 -28.98 24.18
CA TYR A 754 -5.15 -28.46 24.04
C TYR A 754 -5.05 -27.07 24.69
N SER A 755 -3.97 -26.81 25.37
CA SER A 755 -3.65 -25.51 25.93
C SER A 755 -2.14 -25.26 25.91
N ASN A 756 -1.76 -24.03 25.55
CA ASN A 756 -0.43 -23.50 25.76
C ASN A 756 -0.54 -22.06 26.29
N GLU A 757 0.59 -21.36 26.51
CA GLU A 757 0.65 -20.02 27.11
C GLU A 757 -0.14 -18.93 26.33
N GLY A 758 -0.57 -19.18 25.10
CA GLY A 758 -1.20 -18.19 24.26
C GLY A 758 -2.32 -18.70 23.34
N ALA A 759 -2.64 -20.00 23.37
CA ALA A 759 -3.73 -20.53 22.55
C ALA A 759 -4.37 -21.76 23.21
N VAL A 760 -5.68 -21.91 23.03
CA VAL A 760 -6.47 -23.06 23.53
C VAL A 760 -7.31 -23.65 22.40
N VAL A 761 -7.52 -24.98 22.47
CA VAL A 761 -8.41 -25.69 21.54
C VAL A 761 -9.46 -26.47 22.33
N TYR A 762 -10.71 -26.27 21.93
CA TYR A 762 -11.87 -26.98 22.43
C TYR A 762 -12.47 -27.91 21.39
N ARG A 763 -13.12 -28.99 21.87
CA ARG A 763 -13.91 -29.90 21.03
C ARG A 763 -15.24 -30.28 21.70
#